data_6c917c603fb5a70ad5db2f1295669271
#
_entry.id   6c917c603fb5a70ad5db2f1295669271
#
_cell.length_a   1.000
_cell.length_b   1.000
_cell.length_c   1.000
_cell.angle_alpha   90.00
_cell.angle_beta   90.00
_cell.angle_gamma   90.00
#
_symmetry.space_group_name_H-M   'P 1'
#
loop_
_entity.id
_entity.type
_entity.pdbx_description
1 polymer ?
#
loop_
_entity_poly.entity_id
_entity_poly.type
_entity_poly.pdbx_seq_one_letter_code
_entity_poly.pdbx_strand_id
1 'polypeptide(L)'
;MKKTLFFLMMMLMSIGLMAQVEKVFNFNNYAEGQILNGQDGWYVRVHSAGNGSMGPMYTDYMGQFWGTTPPTPTADETLGVFSHASGTGFGDIATHGLSEYGFDFTNGGIIEIECDQLREWWGTLFGIGYDGNSDGSVLPPIKAAPGHANYEPITPDPDATSPDGGVYMLLTGSNTDPLFIKGIVLPNNTVACNFPVSTPEKEWCRWKVSIDLDANNGSGAVTLYAMYDFANGEWEAIPECQGLNIGLTPGSGDKFDPAMWDKIFMLNSGWCGFDNLIIRHFPGGLDAQFIDFAEIADQLVYNEPITLQASATSGLPVTFEVVQGPATVEGNILTLTGEEGLVKVRASQPGDGTQWQPAPAVNRSFYVVDPENYAPEMTIRRPYEGTKVYMPNFENPVMVVLSAYIDHGTVLKFEQVKCDVDGQELYLQTDYPDNPDNGYWYTTWIPSGPGTYNMTVSITQTGGKVTTASNTFEVTTNYDDMVVSALNGEVVATTQDFTAYGEFPFPTHVNAFNAINLHYLHNCVNGNCNTYDHVSYVRVKNYRGEWVELCRYITPFGVECIDDLDVTDFTSVLQGLVEFEYYSEQYATGDGYNPTAIFEYTKGTPQYPYVDLQEIWYGNYAFGDYANLCPIPTRNVVFDPCVEKAKLQITTSGHNWSDTQNGAYNTGNAAEFYHATHNININGATTYTQDLWETCSPNPAGCQPQNGTWTYPRAGWCPGSMAMVWNYSLDDYLANGNVDLLYEFDPTYVDQCHPNYPDCVSGQNSCPNCDNSSNPILKVSAKVVTYSHYTDILTDVPELPDVDAEPFHVTITPNPVKGQMTITTDYEKGKASILLINSQGVKVKGFSVKGSTTIDVSDLPSGMYFVHVIGGKVLTRKIVIQN
;
A
#
# COMPACT_ATOMS: atom_id res chain seq x y z
N MET A 1 -52.29 -25.38 -37.57
CA MET A 1 -50.94 -25.73 -37.26
C MET A 1 -50.10 -24.54 -36.78
N LYS A 2 -50.18 -23.31 -37.27
CA LYS A 2 -49.36 -22.16 -36.81
C LYS A 2 -49.76 -21.55 -35.43
N LYS A 3 -51.00 -21.71 -34.97
CA LYS A 3 -51.47 -21.25 -33.68
C LYS A 3 -51.11 -22.20 -32.50
N THR A 4 -50.99 -23.50 -32.82
CA THR A 4 -50.63 -24.51 -31.81
C THR A 4 -49.14 -24.51 -31.51
N LEU A 5 -48.33 -24.14 -32.51
CA LEU A 5 -46.87 -24.00 -32.31
C LEU A 5 -46.49 -22.76 -31.47
N PHE A 6 -47.31 -21.70 -31.56
CA PHE A 6 -47.12 -20.48 -30.76
C PHE A 6 -47.48 -20.69 -29.27
N PHE A 7 -48.50 -21.52 -29.01
CA PHE A 7 -48.90 -21.89 -27.66
C PHE A 7 -47.94 -22.89 -27.01
N LEU A 8 -47.33 -23.79 -27.81
CA LEU A 8 -46.32 -24.71 -27.35
C LEU A 8 -44.98 -23.99 -27.10
N MET A 9 -44.69 -22.93 -27.85
CA MET A 9 -43.49 -22.07 -27.64
C MET A 9 -43.66 -21.11 -26.44
N MET A 10 -44.92 -20.72 -26.14
CA MET A 10 -45.21 -19.97 -24.89
C MET A 10 -45.31 -20.87 -23.65
N MET A 11 -45.59 -22.18 -23.82
CA MET A 11 -45.62 -23.12 -22.72
C MET A 11 -44.23 -23.70 -22.39
N LEU A 12 -43.25 -23.57 -23.28
CA LEU A 12 -41.85 -23.89 -23.06
C LEU A 12 -41.04 -22.72 -22.51
N MET A 13 -41.63 -21.50 -22.46
CA MET A 13 -41.02 -20.34 -21.81
C MET A 13 -41.44 -20.14 -20.34
N SER A 14 -42.17 -21.09 -19.76
CA SER A 14 -42.59 -21.05 -18.36
C SER A 14 -42.01 -22.16 -17.50
N ILE A 15 -40.93 -22.80 -17.91
CA ILE A 15 -40.04 -23.50 -16.99
C ILE A 15 -39.08 -22.41 -16.49
N GLY A 16 -39.39 -21.91 -15.30
CA GLY A 16 -38.75 -20.76 -14.70
C GLY A 16 -37.25 -20.89 -14.70
N LEU A 17 -36.60 -19.95 -15.35
CA LEU A 17 -35.28 -19.54 -14.94
C LEU A 17 -35.34 -19.24 -13.44
N MET A 18 -34.68 -20.03 -12.62
CA MET A 18 -34.29 -19.64 -11.29
C MET A 18 -33.13 -18.65 -11.47
N ALA A 19 -33.47 -17.50 -12.01
CA ALA A 19 -32.51 -16.41 -12.17
C ALA A 19 -32.15 -15.85 -10.80
N GLN A 20 -30.91 -15.38 -10.67
CA GLN A 20 -30.50 -14.47 -9.60
C GLN A 20 -31.65 -13.53 -9.24
N VAL A 21 -32.00 -13.47 -7.98
CA VAL A 21 -32.91 -12.46 -7.45
C VAL A 21 -32.07 -11.28 -6.99
N GLU A 22 -32.34 -10.10 -7.52
CA GLU A 22 -31.62 -8.87 -7.15
C GLU A 22 -32.62 -7.77 -6.82
N LYS A 23 -32.31 -6.99 -5.78
CA LYS A 23 -32.99 -5.75 -5.47
C LYS A 23 -31.97 -4.67 -5.17
N VAL A 24 -32.14 -3.53 -5.79
CA VAL A 24 -31.33 -2.33 -5.57
C VAL A 24 -32.18 -1.26 -4.90
N PHE A 25 -31.71 -0.71 -3.81
CA PHE A 25 -32.25 0.45 -3.11
C PHE A 25 -31.26 1.59 -3.30
N ASN A 26 -31.49 2.47 -4.26
CA ASN A 26 -30.63 3.59 -4.58
C ASN A 26 -31.17 4.96 -4.03
N PHE A 27 -32.26 4.97 -3.35
CA PHE A 27 -32.90 6.09 -2.65
C PHE A 27 -33.21 7.35 -3.50
N ASN A 28 -32.86 7.39 -4.78
CA ASN A 28 -32.96 8.55 -5.67
C ASN A 28 -34.38 9.03 -5.92
N ASN A 29 -35.35 8.14 -5.77
CA ASN A 29 -36.76 8.43 -5.98
C ASN A 29 -37.51 8.78 -4.69
N TYR A 30 -36.78 8.90 -3.56
CA TYR A 30 -37.38 9.17 -2.27
C TYR A 30 -37.49 10.70 -2.03
N ALA A 31 -38.38 11.10 -1.14
CA ALA A 31 -38.59 12.51 -0.85
C ALA A 31 -37.49 13.07 0.05
N GLU A 32 -36.66 13.94 -0.50
CA GLU A 32 -35.58 14.61 0.23
C GLU A 32 -36.08 15.28 1.52
N GLY A 33 -35.26 15.15 2.59
CA GLY A 33 -35.55 15.77 3.89
C GLY A 33 -36.74 15.16 4.65
N GLN A 34 -37.38 14.13 4.12
CA GLN A 34 -38.44 13.38 4.80
C GLN A 34 -37.83 12.19 5.52
N ILE A 35 -38.51 11.68 6.53
CA ILE A 35 -38.11 10.46 7.21
C ILE A 35 -38.27 9.25 6.26
N LEU A 36 -37.38 8.29 6.34
CA LEU A 36 -37.42 7.07 5.54
C LEU A 36 -38.64 6.20 5.87
N ASN A 37 -39.10 6.24 7.09
CA ASN A 37 -40.21 5.44 7.57
C ASN A 37 -41.50 5.64 6.73
N GLY A 38 -41.98 4.55 6.15
CA GLY A 38 -43.16 4.55 5.29
C GLY A 38 -42.91 4.86 3.81
N GLN A 39 -41.67 5.20 3.41
CA GLN A 39 -41.27 5.31 2.02
C GLN A 39 -40.90 3.93 1.46
N ASP A 40 -41.46 3.54 0.33
CA ASP A 40 -41.21 2.29 -0.39
C ASP A 40 -41.11 1.04 0.53
N GLY A 41 -41.96 0.94 1.55
CA GLY A 41 -41.99 -0.21 2.45
C GLY A 41 -40.94 -0.20 3.57
N TRP A 42 -40.12 0.83 3.68
CA TRP A 42 -39.20 0.95 4.81
C TRP A 42 -39.93 1.20 6.13
N TYR A 43 -39.49 0.49 7.15
CA TYR A 43 -39.87 0.72 8.54
C TYR A 43 -38.67 1.22 9.33
N VAL A 44 -38.80 2.35 10.00
CA VAL A 44 -37.73 2.92 10.83
C VAL A 44 -38.12 2.89 12.29
N ARG A 45 -37.34 2.16 13.09
CA ARG A 45 -37.44 2.19 14.54
C ARG A 45 -36.51 3.24 15.11
N VAL A 46 -37.10 4.27 15.70
CA VAL A 46 -36.33 5.30 16.41
C VAL A 46 -35.86 4.75 17.76
N HIS A 47 -34.57 4.70 17.97
CA HIS A 47 -34.04 4.27 19.26
C HIS A 47 -34.22 5.34 20.34
N SER A 48 -34.56 4.96 21.55
CA SER A 48 -35.24 5.64 22.66
C SER A 48 -34.70 6.98 23.17
N ALA A 49 -33.67 7.60 22.59
CA ALA A 49 -33.05 8.81 23.10
C ALA A 49 -32.76 9.87 22.01
N GLY A 50 -33.05 9.61 20.76
CA GLY A 50 -32.65 10.49 19.64
C GLY A 50 -33.85 11.24 19.05
N ASN A 51 -33.67 12.48 18.80
CA ASN A 51 -34.53 13.26 17.88
C ASN A 51 -34.12 13.07 16.42
N GLY A 52 -33.33 12.01 16.14
CA GLY A 52 -32.81 11.75 14.81
C GLY A 52 -33.79 10.91 14.00
N SER A 53 -34.07 11.31 12.80
CA SER A 53 -34.75 10.51 11.81
C SER A 53 -33.82 10.20 10.68
N MET A 54 -33.66 8.93 10.35
CA MET A 54 -32.99 8.49 9.13
C MET A 54 -33.85 8.89 7.92
N GLY A 55 -33.26 9.56 6.95
CA GLY A 55 -33.99 9.99 5.77
C GLY A 55 -33.11 10.30 4.57
N PRO A 56 -33.68 10.36 3.37
CA PRO A 56 -32.98 10.72 2.15
C PRO A 56 -32.49 12.16 2.19
N MET A 57 -31.22 12.35 1.88
CA MET A 57 -30.56 13.64 1.70
C MET A 57 -29.57 13.57 0.57
N TYR A 58 -29.23 14.70 -0.04
CA TYR A 58 -28.18 14.71 -1.04
C TYR A 58 -26.88 14.17 -0.49
N THR A 59 -26.13 13.46 -1.32
CA THR A 59 -24.86 12.82 -0.92
C THR A 59 -23.80 13.83 -0.48
N ASP A 60 -23.94 15.11 -0.84
CA ASP A 60 -23.08 16.21 -0.38
C ASP A 60 -23.51 16.81 1.00
N TYR A 61 -24.60 16.30 1.59
CA TYR A 61 -25.14 16.81 2.85
C TYR A 61 -24.08 16.93 3.96
N MET A 62 -23.19 15.96 4.07
CA MET A 62 -22.12 15.99 5.06
C MET A 62 -21.06 17.06 4.80
N GLY A 63 -20.86 17.47 3.55
CA GLY A 63 -19.96 18.57 3.21
C GLY A 63 -20.33 19.89 3.91
N GLN A 64 -21.60 20.10 4.22
CA GLN A 64 -22.06 21.27 4.97
C GLN A 64 -21.55 21.29 6.42
N PHE A 65 -21.23 20.14 6.99
CA PHE A 65 -20.74 20.02 8.36
C PHE A 65 -19.22 19.89 8.44
N TRP A 66 -18.61 19.24 7.47
CA TRP A 66 -17.15 18.98 7.46
C TRP A 66 -16.34 20.03 6.71
N GLY A 67 -17.01 20.93 5.97
CA GLY A 67 -16.36 21.94 5.15
C GLY A 67 -15.75 21.40 3.83
N THR A 68 -15.83 20.09 3.60
CA THR A 68 -15.44 19.43 2.36
C THR A 68 -16.51 18.43 1.98
N THR A 69 -16.91 18.39 0.71
CA THR A 69 -17.82 17.37 0.19
C THR A 69 -17.01 16.14 -0.17
N PRO A 70 -17.22 14.97 0.46
CA PRO A 70 -16.54 13.77 0.05
C PRO A 70 -16.98 13.38 -1.38
N PRO A 71 -16.09 12.85 -2.23
CA PRO A 71 -16.46 12.40 -3.56
C PRO A 71 -17.54 11.31 -3.47
N THR A 72 -18.55 11.41 -4.33
CA THR A 72 -19.63 10.43 -4.40
C THR A 72 -19.16 9.16 -5.08
N PRO A 73 -19.63 7.96 -4.63
CA PRO A 73 -19.22 6.69 -5.23
C PRO A 73 -19.76 6.44 -6.63
N THR A 74 -20.81 7.17 -7.01
CA THR A 74 -21.43 7.08 -8.33
C THR A 74 -21.59 8.48 -8.92
N ALA A 75 -21.47 8.60 -10.24
CA ALA A 75 -21.57 9.89 -10.93
C ALA A 75 -22.99 10.44 -11.02
N ASP A 76 -23.98 9.82 -10.39
CA ASP A 76 -25.38 10.13 -10.56
C ASP A 76 -25.96 11.15 -9.56
N GLU A 77 -25.13 11.80 -8.73
CA GLU A 77 -25.46 12.94 -7.83
C GLU A 77 -26.69 12.73 -6.94
N THR A 78 -26.86 11.58 -6.35
CA THR A 78 -28.15 11.16 -5.90
C THR A 78 -28.32 11.17 -4.39
N LEU A 79 -29.52 10.87 -3.94
CA LEU A 79 -29.87 10.90 -2.53
C LEU A 79 -29.35 9.66 -1.82
N GLY A 80 -28.50 9.84 -0.83
CA GLY A 80 -28.19 8.81 0.16
C GLY A 80 -29.10 8.93 1.38
N VAL A 81 -29.12 7.90 2.23
CA VAL A 81 -29.84 7.91 3.49
C VAL A 81 -28.90 8.26 4.64
N PHE A 82 -29.16 9.35 5.32
CA PHE A 82 -28.36 9.85 6.43
C PHE A 82 -29.16 9.86 7.73
N SER A 83 -28.45 9.69 8.85
CA SER A 83 -29.02 9.92 10.17
C SER A 83 -28.78 11.36 10.60
N HIS A 84 -29.82 12.03 11.02
CA HIS A 84 -29.79 13.41 11.49
C HIS A 84 -29.67 13.52 13.02
N ALA A 85 -28.91 12.65 13.66
CA ALA A 85 -28.78 12.64 15.11
C ALA A 85 -27.86 13.74 15.62
N SER A 86 -28.41 14.83 16.10
CA SER A 86 -27.63 15.77 16.90
C SER A 86 -27.41 15.22 18.31
N GLY A 87 -26.29 14.60 18.55
CA GLY A 87 -25.61 14.76 19.83
C GLY A 87 -25.75 13.73 20.91
N THR A 88 -26.44 12.58 20.81
CA THR A 88 -26.45 11.59 21.93
C THR A 88 -26.62 10.14 21.49
N GLY A 89 -25.81 9.68 20.57
CA GLY A 89 -25.30 8.34 20.65
C GLY A 89 -26.17 7.15 20.25
N PHE A 90 -27.36 7.31 19.66
CA PHE A 90 -28.18 6.18 19.25
C PHE A 90 -28.64 6.32 17.82
N GLY A 91 -28.45 5.25 17.03
CA GLY A 91 -28.87 5.20 15.66
C GLY A 91 -30.32 4.75 15.51
N ASP A 92 -30.91 5.15 14.40
CA ASP A 92 -32.16 4.60 13.94
C ASP A 92 -31.89 3.30 13.17
N ILE A 93 -32.72 2.29 13.35
CA ILE A 93 -32.67 1.05 12.58
C ILE A 93 -33.76 1.13 11.53
N ALA A 94 -33.37 1.00 10.26
CA ALA A 94 -34.30 0.87 9.15
C ALA A 94 -34.33 -0.56 8.67
N THR A 95 -35.53 -1.13 8.48
CA THR A 95 -35.74 -2.48 7.96
C THR A 95 -36.64 -2.46 6.74
N HIS A 96 -36.43 -3.41 5.81
CA HIS A 96 -37.30 -3.62 4.66
C HIS A 96 -37.56 -5.10 4.45
N GLY A 97 -38.80 -5.47 4.15
CA GLY A 97 -39.20 -6.84 3.84
C GLY A 97 -38.63 -7.32 2.51
N LEU A 98 -38.20 -8.58 2.44
CA LEU A 98 -37.61 -9.20 1.26
C LEU A 98 -38.59 -10.09 0.48
N SER A 99 -39.65 -10.57 1.13
CA SER A 99 -40.58 -11.54 0.55
C SER A 99 -41.29 -11.05 -0.72
N GLU A 100 -41.57 -9.75 -0.81
CA GLU A 100 -42.23 -9.17 -1.98
C GLU A 100 -41.36 -9.15 -3.27
N TYR A 101 -40.04 -9.30 -3.11
CA TYR A 101 -39.10 -9.31 -4.24
C TYR A 101 -38.73 -10.74 -4.68
N GLY A 102 -39.34 -11.75 -4.07
CA GLY A 102 -39.10 -13.15 -4.44
C GLY A 102 -37.84 -13.79 -3.90
N PHE A 103 -37.22 -13.20 -2.86
CA PHE A 103 -36.12 -13.83 -2.14
C PHE A 103 -36.63 -15.06 -1.37
N ASP A 104 -35.97 -16.19 -1.60
CA ASP A 104 -36.25 -17.46 -0.93
C ASP A 104 -34.96 -18.22 -0.70
N PHE A 105 -34.52 -18.32 0.55
CA PHE A 105 -33.27 -18.91 0.95
C PHE A 105 -33.40 -20.38 1.42
N THR A 106 -34.58 -20.99 1.21
CA THR A 106 -34.82 -22.38 1.62
C THR A 106 -33.96 -23.41 0.92
N ASN A 107 -33.50 -23.09 -0.29
CA ASN A 107 -32.68 -23.97 -1.13
C ASN A 107 -31.19 -23.68 -1.08
N GLY A 108 -30.72 -22.93 -0.07
CA GLY A 108 -29.32 -22.58 0.09
C GLY A 108 -28.83 -21.54 -0.95
N GLY A 109 -27.56 -21.62 -1.31
CA GLY A 109 -26.92 -20.75 -2.28
C GLY A 109 -26.13 -19.61 -1.64
N ILE A 110 -25.87 -18.56 -2.41
CA ILE A 110 -25.08 -17.41 -1.97
C ILE A 110 -25.95 -16.16 -1.90
N ILE A 111 -25.85 -15.45 -0.76
CA ILE A 111 -26.45 -14.13 -0.58
C ILE A 111 -25.30 -13.12 -0.61
N GLU A 112 -25.40 -12.09 -1.47
CA GLU A 112 -24.50 -10.94 -1.44
C GLU A 112 -25.31 -9.70 -1.07
N ILE A 113 -24.74 -8.90 -0.15
CA ILE A 113 -25.30 -7.61 0.26
C ILE A 113 -24.20 -6.57 0.09
N GLU A 114 -24.40 -5.63 -0.81
CA GLU A 114 -23.50 -4.53 -1.10
C GLU A 114 -24.09 -3.23 -0.60
N CYS A 115 -23.26 -2.33 -0.12
CA CYS A 115 -23.69 -1.02 0.34
C CYS A 115 -22.56 -0.01 0.26
N ASP A 116 -22.85 1.18 -0.29
CA ASP A 116 -21.98 2.34 -0.17
C ASP A 116 -22.21 3.00 1.18
N GLN A 117 -21.12 3.26 1.90
CA GLN A 117 -21.17 3.76 3.26
C GLN A 117 -20.21 4.93 3.43
N LEU A 118 -20.76 6.00 3.99
CA LEU A 118 -20.01 7.16 4.46
C LEU A 118 -20.08 7.19 5.98
N ARG A 119 -18.93 7.28 6.66
CA ARG A 119 -18.95 7.38 8.12
C ARG A 119 -17.92 8.38 8.65
N GLU A 120 -18.17 8.89 9.82
CA GLU A 120 -17.22 9.60 10.66
C GLU A 120 -16.74 8.65 11.79
N TRP A 121 -17.14 8.84 13.02
CA TRP A 121 -16.65 8.09 14.17
C TRP A 121 -17.73 7.35 14.97
N TRP A 122 -18.98 7.48 14.60
CA TRP A 122 -20.08 6.74 15.22
C TRP A 122 -20.31 5.38 14.54
N GLY A 123 -21.18 4.56 15.11
CA GLY A 123 -21.42 3.22 14.62
C GLY A 123 -22.40 3.15 13.44
N THR A 124 -22.16 2.22 12.54
CA THR A 124 -23.03 1.94 11.40
C THR A 124 -23.02 0.46 11.08
N LEU A 125 -24.12 -0.09 10.60
CA LEU A 125 -24.22 -1.47 10.18
C LEU A 125 -25.25 -1.67 9.06
N PHE A 126 -25.08 -2.74 8.30
CA PHE A 126 -26.08 -3.24 7.37
C PHE A 126 -26.01 -4.79 7.28
N GLY A 127 -27.11 -5.43 6.94
CA GLY A 127 -27.16 -6.88 6.83
C GLY A 127 -28.54 -7.43 6.60
N ILE A 128 -28.68 -8.75 6.81
CA ILE A 128 -29.90 -9.53 6.60
C ILE A 128 -30.23 -10.34 7.85
N GLY A 129 -31.51 -10.55 8.13
CA GLY A 129 -31.89 -11.35 9.28
C GLY A 129 -33.39 -11.60 9.45
N TYR A 130 -33.72 -12.10 10.62
CA TYR A 130 -35.04 -12.50 11.07
C TYR A 130 -35.56 -11.58 12.16
N ASP A 131 -36.76 -11.08 11.99
CA ASP A 131 -37.52 -10.30 12.97
C ASP A 131 -38.63 -11.15 13.56
N GLY A 132 -38.30 -11.92 14.60
CA GLY A 132 -39.22 -12.84 15.25
C GLY A 132 -40.32 -12.14 16.08
N ASN A 133 -40.13 -10.90 16.45
CA ASN A 133 -41.08 -10.11 17.25
C ASN A 133 -42.04 -9.27 16.38
N SER A 134 -41.77 -9.15 15.10
CA SER A 134 -42.50 -8.28 14.16
C SER A 134 -42.55 -6.82 14.63
N ASP A 135 -41.56 -6.40 15.40
CA ASP A 135 -41.43 -5.01 15.90
C ASP A 135 -40.55 -4.13 15.02
N GLY A 136 -40.08 -4.68 13.89
CA GLY A 136 -39.21 -4.02 12.90
C GLY A 136 -37.72 -4.02 13.27
N SER A 137 -37.31 -4.65 14.37
CA SER A 137 -35.92 -4.74 14.75
C SER A 137 -35.41 -6.17 14.66
N VAL A 138 -34.36 -6.41 13.93
CA VAL A 138 -33.64 -7.70 13.85
C VAL A 138 -32.46 -7.78 14.78
N LEU A 139 -32.20 -6.72 15.55
CA LEU A 139 -31.00 -6.60 16.37
C LEU A 139 -31.32 -6.07 17.78
N PRO A 140 -30.57 -6.52 18.78
CA PRO A 140 -30.56 -5.78 20.04
C PRO A 140 -30.02 -4.38 19.81
N PRO A 141 -30.54 -3.36 20.50
CA PRO A 141 -30.10 -2.00 20.33
C PRO A 141 -28.63 -1.85 20.71
N ILE A 142 -27.80 -1.38 19.78
CA ILE A 142 -26.47 -0.86 20.07
C ILE A 142 -26.65 0.46 20.80
N LYS A 143 -26.27 0.53 22.07
CA LYS A 143 -26.65 1.68 22.91
C LYS A 143 -25.72 2.88 22.78
N ALA A 144 -24.47 2.74 22.36
CA ALA A 144 -23.55 3.85 22.10
C ALA A 144 -22.25 3.37 21.49
N ALA A 145 -21.46 4.31 20.93
CA ALA A 145 -20.11 4.03 20.53
C ALA A 145 -19.18 3.83 21.74
N PRO A 146 -18.10 3.05 21.61
CA PRO A 146 -17.06 2.94 22.61
C PRO A 146 -16.54 4.30 23.06
N GLY A 147 -16.30 4.45 24.38
CA GLY A 147 -15.88 5.73 24.97
C GLY A 147 -17.00 6.68 25.39
N HIS A 148 -18.24 6.42 24.99
CA HIS A 148 -19.39 7.21 25.46
C HIS A 148 -19.83 6.77 26.88
N ALA A 149 -20.26 7.72 27.72
CA ALA A 149 -20.67 7.45 29.12
C ALA A 149 -21.81 6.42 29.25
N ASN A 150 -22.56 6.14 28.19
CA ASN A 150 -23.63 5.15 28.12
C ASN A 150 -23.29 3.95 27.24
N TYR A 151 -22.00 3.71 26.96
CA TYR A 151 -21.59 2.57 26.19
C TYR A 151 -21.90 1.28 26.93
N GLU A 152 -22.69 0.43 26.30
CA GLU A 152 -22.81 -0.98 26.66
C GLU A 152 -22.24 -1.76 25.50
N PRO A 153 -21.17 -2.53 25.69
CA PRO A 153 -20.62 -3.39 24.65
C PRO A 153 -21.72 -4.31 24.12
N ILE A 154 -21.62 -4.72 22.86
CA ILE A 154 -22.42 -5.81 22.32
C ILE A 154 -22.06 -7.04 23.16
N THR A 155 -22.79 -7.25 24.24
CA THR A 155 -22.67 -8.50 24.98
C THR A 155 -23.29 -9.58 24.12
N PRO A 156 -22.65 -10.75 23.97
CA PRO A 156 -23.32 -11.92 23.43
C PRO A 156 -24.64 -12.03 24.15
N ASP A 157 -25.74 -12.20 23.42
CA ASP A 157 -27.03 -12.47 24.05
C ASP A 157 -26.87 -13.69 24.94
N PRO A 158 -26.87 -13.54 26.27
CA PRO A 158 -26.78 -14.70 27.17
C PRO A 158 -27.98 -15.62 27.02
N ASP A 159 -29.06 -15.15 26.37
CA ASP A 159 -30.23 -15.92 26.07
C ASP A 159 -30.26 -16.27 24.58
N ALA A 160 -29.69 -17.42 24.22
CA ALA A 160 -29.72 -17.95 22.86
C ALA A 160 -31.16 -18.15 22.30
N THR A 161 -32.19 -17.82 23.11
CA THR A 161 -33.61 -17.90 22.74
C THR A 161 -34.16 -16.58 22.21
N SER A 162 -33.38 -15.50 22.13
CA SER A 162 -33.83 -14.27 21.49
C SER A 162 -34.35 -14.55 20.07
N PRO A 163 -35.58 -14.14 19.75
CA PRO A 163 -36.18 -14.45 18.44
C PRO A 163 -35.51 -13.72 17.30
N ASP A 164 -34.88 -12.56 17.56
CA ASP A 164 -34.31 -11.70 16.54
C ASP A 164 -32.83 -12.01 16.29
N GLY A 165 -32.36 -11.85 15.08
CA GLY A 165 -30.95 -12.00 14.74
C GLY A 165 -30.68 -12.00 13.25
N GLY A 166 -29.41 -11.82 12.91
CA GLY A 166 -29.00 -11.78 11.51
C GLY A 166 -27.49 -11.82 11.33
N VAL A 167 -27.06 -11.77 10.08
CA VAL A 167 -25.66 -11.60 9.67
C VAL A 167 -25.48 -10.19 9.18
N TYR A 168 -24.56 -9.45 9.77
CA TYR A 168 -24.35 -8.06 9.40
C TYR A 168 -22.92 -7.59 9.60
N MET A 169 -22.52 -6.63 8.80
CA MET A 169 -21.30 -5.87 9.01
C MET A 169 -21.56 -4.79 10.06
N LEU A 170 -20.61 -4.60 10.96
CA LEU A 170 -20.64 -3.57 12.00
C LEU A 170 -19.34 -2.78 11.98
N LEU A 171 -19.44 -1.45 11.94
CA LEU A 171 -18.34 -0.52 12.16
C LEU A 171 -18.71 0.42 13.29
N THR A 172 -17.87 0.52 14.34
CA THR A 172 -18.10 1.43 15.47
C THR A 172 -16.86 2.25 15.79
N GLY A 173 -17.01 3.45 16.32
CA GLY A 173 -15.94 4.33 16.77
C GLY A 173 -15.07 4.94 15.68
N SER A 174 -14.07 5.72 16.03
CA SER A 174 -13.07 6.28 15.12
C SER A 174 -11.88 5.34 14.93
N ASN A 175 -11.06 5.57 13.90
CA ASN A 175 -9.84 4.79 13.67
C ASN A 175 -8.81 4.93 14.80
N THR A 176 -8.91 5.96 15.62
CA THR A 176 -8.05 6.21 16.77
C THR A 176 -8.62 5.66 18.09
N ASP A 177 -9.84 5.11 18.08
CA ASP A 177 -10.47 4.56 19.25
C ASP A 177 -10.18 3.06 19.41
N PRO A 178 -9.50 2.65 20.46
CA PRO A 178 -9.12 1.25 20.69
C PRO A 178 -10.29 0.31 21.01
N LEU A 179 -11.43 0.83 21.41
CA LEU A 179 -12.65 0.05 21.66
C LEU A 179 -13.49 -0.19 20.39
N PHE A 180 -12.88 0.00 19.27
CA PHE A 180 -13.48 -0.01 17.97
C PHE A 180 -13.76 -1.43 17.46
N ILE A 181 -14.99 -1.70 17.06
CA ILE A 181 -15.38 -2.97 16.45
C ILE A 181 -15.60 -2.76 14.96
N LYS A 182 -14.82 -3.47 14.16
CA LYS A 182 -14.97 -3.56 12.70
C LYS A 182 -15.07 -5.01 12.32
N GLY A 183 -16.22 -5.46 11.82
CA GLY A 183 -16.31 -6.86 11.48
C GLY A 183 -17.71 -7.36 11.18
N ILE A 184 -17.82 -8.67 11.25
CA ILE A 184 -19.07 -9.41 11.05
C ILE A 184 -19.65 -9.84 12.39
N VAL A 185 -20.94 -9.63 12.55
CA VAL A 185 -21.74 -10.13 13.67
C VAL A 185 -22.66 -11.24 13.17
N LEU A 186 -22.76 -12.31 13.96
CA LEU A 186 -23.53 -13.51 13.66
C LEU A 186 -24.93 -13.46 14.28
N PRO A 187 -25.86 -14.37 13.92
CA PRO A 187 -27.23 -14.36 14.42
C PRO A 187 -27.38 -14.42 15.94
N ASN A 188 -26.39 -14.91 16.66
CA ASN A 188 -26.36 -14.91 18.13
C ASN A 188 -25.78 -13.62 18.73
N ASN A 189 -25.59 -12.58 17.92
CA ASN A 189 -24.99 -11.31 18.30
C ASN A 189 -23.51 -11.40 18.75
N THR A 190 -22.80 -12.46 18.37
CA THR A 190 -21.35 -12.53 18.58
C THR A 190 -20.60 -11.88 17.44
N VAL A 191 -19.55 -11.11 17.77
CA VAL A 191 -18.61 -10.58 16.80
C VAL A 191 -17.71 -11.73 16.34
N ALA A 192 -17.85 -12.14 15.07
CA ALA A 192 -17.09 -13.26 14.51
C ALA A 192 -15.68 -12.89 14.05
N CYS A 193 -15.48 -11.63 13.72
CA CYS A 193 -14.16 -11.09 13.38
C CYS A 193 -14.09 -9.62 13.80
N ASN A 194 -12.87 -9.16 14.04
CA ASN A 194 -12.55 -7.75 14.23
C ASN A 194 -11.25 -7.45 13.50
N PHE A 195 -11.30 -6.63 12.46
CA PHE A 195 -10.13 -6.36 11.63
C PHE A 195 -9.45 -5.04 12.02
N PRO A 196 -8.10 -5.00 12.08
CA PRO A 196 -7.35 -3.86 12.60
C PRO A 196 -7.15 -2.73 11.59
N VAL A 197 -7.47 -2.95 10.32
CA VAL A 197 -7.16 -1.99 9.25
C VAL A 197 -7.92 -0.69 9.45
N SER A 198 -7.24 0.44 9.22
CA SER A 198 -7.88 1.76 9.11
C SER A 198 -8.92 1.73 8.01
N THR A 199 -10.14 2.15 8.32
CA THR A 199 -11.20 2.32 7.33
C THR A 199 -11.32 3.79 6.98
N PRO A 200 -11.68 4.14 5.74
CA PRO A 200 -11.91 5.54 5.37
C PRO A 200 -12.85 6.23 6.35
N GLU A 201 -12.51 7.43 6.79
CA GLU A 201 -13.36 8.32 7.58
C GLU A 201 -13.63 9.59 6.77
N LYS A 202 -14.90 10.01 6.72
CA LYS A 202 -15.36 11.13 5.89
C LYS A 202 -15.19 10.89 4.39
N GLU A 203 -15.09 9.62 4.00
CA GLU A 203 -15.01 9.16 2.61
C GLU A 203 -15.99 8.01 2.40
N TRP A 204 -16.49 7.87 1.17
CA TRP A 204 -17.31 6.74 0.80
C TRP A 204 -16.47 5.48 0.64
N CYS A 205 -16.99 4.37 1.11
CA CYS A 205 -16.43 3.04 0.90
C CYS A 205 -17.54 2.07 0.55
N ARG A 206 -17.33 1.23 -0.43
CA ARG A 206 -18.28 0.15 -0.77
C ARG A 206 -17.91 -1.11 -0.04
N TRP A 207 -18.90 -1.71 0.61
CA TRP A 207 -18.77 -2.96 1.34
C TRP A 207 -19.61 -4.03 0.73
N LYS A 208 -19.16 -5.29 0.86
CA LYS A 208 -19.96 -6.46 0.49
C LYS A 208 -19.85 -7.52 1.57
N VAL A 209 -21.01 -7.99 2.04
CA VAL A 209 -21.15 -9.18 2.88
C VAL A 209 -21.61 -10.32 1.97
N SER A 210 -20.80 -11.35 1.81
CA SER A 210 -21.12 -12.54 1.03
C SER A 210 -21.35 -13.73 1.96
N ILE A 211 -22.53 -14.33 1.90
CA ILE A 211 -22.98 -15.42 2.75
C ILE A 211 -23.21 -16.64 1.87
N ASP A 212 -22.37 -17.65 2.03
CA ASP A 212 -22.54 -18.96 1.39
C ASP A 212 -23.31 -19.88 2.34
N LEU A 213 -24.57 -20.12 2.05
CA LEU A 213 -25.48 -20.92 2.89
C LEU A 213 -25.15 -22.42 2.84
N ASP A 214 -24.52 -22.88 1.78
CA ASP A 214 -24.20 -24.29 1.53
C ASP A 214 -22.83 -24.68 2.12
N ALA A 215 -21.98 -23.71 2.43
CA ALA A 215 -20.67 -23.95 3.03
C ALA A 215 -20.75 -24.68 4.36
N ASN A 216 -19.64 -25.30 4.76
CA ASN A 216 -19.52 -26.01 6.05
C ASN A 216 -20.62 -27.07 6.30
N ASN A 217 -21.01 -27.78 5.24
CA ASN A 217 -22.12 -28.77 5.25
C ASN A 217 -23.47 -28.15 5.65
N GLY A 218 -23.78 -26.96 5.18
CA GLY A 218 -25.02 -26.25 5.47
C GLY A 218 -25.01 -25.41 6.74
N SER A 219 -23.88 -25.35 7.47
CA SER A 219 -23.72 -24.42 8.60
C SER A 219 -23.39 -22.99 8.17
N GLY A 220 -23.20 -22.78 6.90
CA GLY A 220 -22.93 -21.50 6.25
C GLY A 220 -21.55 -20.91 6.51
N ALA A 221 -21.13 -20.04 5.60
CA ALA A 221 -19.94 -19.24 5.79
C ALA A 221 -20.18 -17.78 5.36
N VAL A 222 -19.51 -16.83 6.00
CA VAL A 222 -19.59 -15.43 5.63
C VAL A 222 -18.20 -14.84 5.39
N THR A 223 -18.11 -14.01 4.37
CA THR A 223 -16.89 -13.25 4.02
C THR A 223 -17.27 -11.78 3.83
N LEU A 224 -16.42 -10.89 4.38
CA LEU A 224 -16.52 -9.45 4.18
C LEU A 224 -15.53 -8.99 3.11
N TYR A 225 -15.98 -8.15 2.20
CA TYR A 225 -15.17 -7.49 1.20
C TYR A 225 -15.29 -5.97 1.33
N ALA A 226 -14.23 -5.27 1.00
CA ALA A 226 -14.22 -3.82 0.87
C ALA A 226 -13.80 -3.42 -0.55
N MET A 227 -14.24 -2.25 -0.99
CA MET A 227 -13.77 -1.58 -2.20
C MET A 227 -13.49 -0.14 -1.79
N TYR A 228 -12.21 0.15 -1.50
CA TYR A 228 -11.76 1.48 -1.08
C TYR A 228 -11.54 2.40 -2.28
N ASP A 229 -11.17 1.84 -3.42
CA ASP A 229 -10.94 2.56 -4.67
C ASP A 229 -12.08 2.27 -5.65
N PHE A 230 -13.03 3.20 -5.76
CA PHE A 230 -14.14 3.07 -6.71
C PHE A 230 -13.69 3.14 -8.17
N ALA A 231 -12.55 3.79 -8.45
CA ALA A 231 -12.05 3.92 -9.82
C ALA A 231 -11.61 2.57 -10.40
N ASN A 232 -10.97 1.75 -9.59
CA ASN A 232 -10.53 0.41 -9.99
C ASN A 232 -11.63 -0.64 -9.83
N GLY A 233 -12.56 -0.44 -8.90
CA GLY A 233 -13.76 -1.26 -8.72
C GLY A 233 -13.47 -2.71 -8.34
N GLU A 234 -12.34 -3.00 -7.71
CA GLU A 234 -11.97 -4.34 -7.26
C GLU A 234 -12.42 -4.60 -5.83
N TRP A 235 -12.94 -5.81 -5.60
CA TRP A 235 -13.30 -6.28 -4.29
C TRP A 235 -12.12 -6.94 -3.59
N GLU A 236 -11.71 -6.40 -2.45
CA GLU A 236 -10.71 -7.00 -1.58
C GLU A 236 -11.38 -7.73 -0.43
N ALA A 237 -11.12 -9.04 -0.28
CA ALA A 237 -11.59 -9.78 0.87
C ALA A 237 -10.80 -9.37 2.12
N ILE A 238 -11.49 -9.06 3.20
CA ILE A 238 -10.87 -8.75 4.50
C ILE A 238 -10.36 -10.07 5.12
N PRO A 239 -9.03 -10.25 5.27
CA PRO A 239 -8.46 -11.56 5.65
C PRO A 239 -9.01 -12.12 6.96
N GLU A 240 -9.22 -11.28 7.98
CA GLU A 240 -9.74 -11.67 9.29
C GLU A 240 -11.22 -12.07 9.25
N CYS A 241 -11.93 -11.64 8.21
CA CYS A 241 -13.37 -11.84 8.05
C CYS A 241 -13.69 -12.73 6.85
N GLN A 242 -12.87 -13.73 6.56
CA GLN A 242 -13.02 -14.59 5.40
C GLN A 242 -13.44 -16.02 5.80
N GLY A 243 -14.54 -16.50 5.21
CA GLY A 243 -15.00 -17.88 5.38
C GLY A 243 -15.44 -18.26 6.81
N LEU A 244 -15.90 -17.27 7.60
CA LEU A 244 -16.28 -17.48 8.99
C LEU A 244 -17.55 -18.34 9.10
N ASN A 245 -17.52 -19.38 9.93
CA ASN A 245 -18.69 -20.25 10.15
C ASN A 245 -19.82 -19.50 10.87
N ILE A 246 -21.01 -19.49 10.28
CA ILE A 246 -22.18 -18.79 10.83
C ILE A 246 -22.90 -19.67 11.88
N GLY A 247 -22.83 -20.97 11.76
CA GLY A 247 -23.56 -21.93 12.61
C GLY A 247 -25.04 -22.02 12.27
N LEU A 248 -25.39 -21.92 10.98
CA LEU A 248 -26.78 -22.07 10.52
C LEU A 248 -27.34 -23.43 10.87
N THR A 249 -28.66 -23.45 11.09
CA THR A 249 -29.45 -24.66 11.35
C THR A 249 -30.71 -24.66 10.48
N PRO A 250 -30.57 -24.98 9.17
CA PRO A 250 -31.69 -24.96 8.24
C PRO A 250 -32.86 -25.83 8.74
N GLY A 251 -34.08 -25.30 8.68
CA GLY A 251 -35.30 -25.95 9.14
C GLY A 251 -35.55 -25.81 10.65
N SER A 252 -34.77 -25.06 11.40
CA SER A 252 -35.03 -24.82 12.83
C SER A 252 -36.17 -23.86 13.08
N GLY A 253 -36.49 -23.00 12.11
CA GLY A 253 -37.58 -22.03 12.20
C GLY A 253 -37.26 -20.84 13.13
N ASP A 254 -35.98 -20.56 13.34
CA ASP A 254 -35.51 -19.44 14.16
C ASP A 254 -34.47 -18.57 13.40
N LYS A 255 -33.80 -17.67 14.10
CA LYS A 255 -32.78 -16.76 13.53
C LYS A 255 -31.57 -17.44 12.88
N PHE A 256 -31.32 -18.73 13.15
CA PHE A 256 -30.27 -19.51 12.51
C PHE A 256 -30.77 -20.27 11.28
N ASP A 257 -32.04 -20.17 10.96
CA ASP A 257 -32.64 -20.74 9.77
C ASP A 257 -32.72 -19.71 8.66
N PRO A 258 -31.92 -19.85 7.57
CA PRO A 258 -31.95 -18.89 6.47
C PRO A 258 -33.33 -18.72 5.82
N ALA A 259 -34.16 -19.77 5.88
CA ALA A 259 -35.54 -19.72 5.37
C ALA A 259 -36.41 -18.69 6.11
N MET A 260 -36.03 -18.32 7.32
CA MET A 260 -36.72 -17.34 8.15
C MET A 260 -36.22 -15.90 7.94
N TRP A 261 -35.11 -15.70 7.21
CA TRP A 261 -34.56 -14.37 6.98
C TRP A 261 -35.43 -13.59 5.99
N ASP A 262 -36.19 -12.67 6.52
CA ASP A 262 -37.21 -11.93 5.76
C ASP A 262 -36.98 -10.42 5.71
N LYS A 263 -35.90 -9.93 6.32
CA LYS A 263 -35.56 -8.50 6.40
C LYS A 263 -34.13 -8.21 5.96
N ILE A 264 -33.96 -7.16 5.14
CA ILE A 264 -32.72 -6.41 5.04
C ILE A 264 -32.81 -5.22 5.99
N PHE A 265 -31.68 -4.82 6.56
CA PHE A 265 -31.67 -3.72 7.53
C PHE A 265 -30.36 -2.93 7.46
N MET A 266 -30.45 -1.69 7.91
CA MET A 266 -29.34 -0.79 8.11
C MET A 266 -29.52 0.03 9.38
N LEU A 267 -28.43 0.43 10.01
CA LEU A 267 -28.43 1.30 11.17
C LEU A 267 -27.36 2.36 11.01
N ASN A 268 -27.75 3.58 11.26
CA ASN A 268 -26.87 4.74 11.36
C ASN A 268 -26.89 5.34 12.75
N SER A 269 -25.71 5.61 13.25
CA SER A 269 -25.50 6.33 14.50
C SER A 269 -24.62 7.56 14.22
N GLY A 270 -25.18 8.73 14.41
CA GLY A 270 -24.44 9.99 14.14
C GLY A 270 -24.30 10.32 12.66
N TRP A 271 -23.21 10.93 12.31
CA TRP A 271 -22.94 11.53 10.99
C TRP A 271 -22.46 10.47 9.98
N CYS A 272 -23.32 9.54 9.66
CA CYS A 272 -23.06 8.46 8.73
C CYS A 272 -24.15 8.44 7.66
N GLY A 273 -23.82 7.89 6.50
CA GLY A 273 -24.73 7.77 5.36
C GLY A 273 -24.61 6.43 4.66
N PHE A 274 -25.67 6.02 3.99
CA PHE A 274 -25.75 4.87 3.13
C PHE A 274 -26.29 5.25 1.75
N ASP A 275 -25.81 4.54 0.74
CA ASP A 275 -26.34 4.58 -0.61
C ASP A 275 -26.18 3.22 -1.29
N ASN A 276 -26.87 3.04 -2.43
CA ASN A 276 -26.73 1.85 -3.28
C ASN A 276 -26.74 0.52 -2.51
N LEU A 277 -27.72 0.33 -1.61
CA LEU A 277 -27.89 -0.94 -0.93
C LEU A 277 -28.46 -1.96 -1.91
N ILE A 278 -27.65 -3.01 -2.16
CA ILE A 278 -27.96 -4.05 -3.14
C ILE A 278 -28.00 -5.39 -2.42
N ILE A 279 -29.04 -6.16 -2.65
CA ILE A 279 -29.10 -7.56 -2.21
C ILE A 279 -29.27 -8.48 -3.42
N ARG A 280 -28.48 -9.55 -3.49
CA ARG A 280 -28.55 -10.61 -4.48
C ARG A 280 -28.66 -11.96 -3.81
N HIS A 281 -29.43 -12.85 -4.40
CA HIS A 281 -29.46 -14.25 -4.03
C HIS A 281 -29.18 -15.12 -5.27
N PHE A 282 -28.21 -16.00 -5.13
CA PHE A 282 -27.82 -17.01 -6.10
C PHE A 282 -28.26 -18.36 -5.55
N PRO A 283 -29.35 -18.97 -6.03
CA PRO A 283 -29.91 -20.20 -5.45
C PRO A 283 -28.90 -21.36 -5.44
N GLY A 284 -28.94 -22.19 -4.42
CA GLY A 284 -28.02 -23.31 -4.22
C GLY A 284 -28.23 -24.48 -5.20
N GLY A 285 -27.27 -25.41 -5.21
CA GLY A 285 -27.33 -26.65 -6.01
C GLY A 285 -26.78 -26.51 -7.43
N LEU A 286 -26.24 -25.34 -7.81
CA LEU A 286 -25.56 -25.13 -9.08
C LEU A 286 -24.03 -25.01 -8.84
N ASP A 287 -23.24 -25.41 -9.85
CA ASP A 287 -21.79 -25.29 -9.81
C ASP A 287 -21.36 -23.81 -9.87
N ALA A 288 -20.41 -23.41 -9.02
CA ALA A 288 -19.82 -22.08 -9.07
C ALA A 288 -18.93 -21.91 -10.29
N GLN A 289 -18.95 -20.73 -10.89
CA GLN A 289 -18.08 -20.37 -12.01
C GLN A 289 -17.46 -18.99 -11.81
N PHE A 290 -16.37 -18.73 -12.53
CA PHE A 290 -15.63 -17.47 -12.48
C PHE A 290 -15.34 -16.99 -13.90
N ILE A 291 -15.20 -15.67 -14.05
CA ILE A 291 -14.80 -15.04 -15.29
C ILE A 291 -13.32 -14.70 -15.22
N ASP A 292 -12.56 -15.16 -16.20
CA ASP A 292 -11.21 -14.64 -16.49
C ASP A 292 -11.38 -13.58 -17.59
N PHE A 293 -11.15 -12.32 -17.22
CA PHE A 293 -11.22 -11.17 -18.10
C PHE A 293 -9.84 -10.51 -18.14
N ALA A 294 -9.21 -10.51 -19.31
CA ALA A 294 -7.90 -9.92 -19.51
C ALA A 294 -7.91 -8.41 -19.20
N GLU A 295 -6.81 -7.91 -18.65
CA GLU A 295 -6.62 -6.47 -18.47
C GLU A 295 -6.63 -5.75 -19.81
N ILE A 296 -7.15 -4.52 -19.79
CA ILE A 296 -7.19 -3.65 -20.96
C ILE A 296 -6.18 -2.53 -20.69
N ALA A 297 -5.16 -2.45 -21.54
CA ALA A 297 -4.20 -1.36 -21.46
C ALA A 297 -4.84 -0.01 -21.80
N ASP A 298 -4.26 1.08 -21.33
CA ASP A 298 -4.66 2.43 -21.69
C ASP A 298 -4.66 2.64 -23.20
N GLN A 299 -5.59 3.41 -23.68
CA GLN A 299 -5.86 3.59 -25.11
C GLN A 299 -5.70 5.05 -25.53
N LEU A 300 -5.33 5.27 -26.77
CA LEU A 300 -5.40 6.58 -27.37
C LEU A 300 -6.78 6.84 -27.94
N VAL A 301 -7.24 8.09 -27.90
CA VAL A 301 -8.57 8.50 -28.38
C VAL A 301 -8.88 8.07 -29.84
N TYR A 302 -7.85 7.83 -30.62
CA TYR A 302 -7.92 7.46 -32.04
C TYR A 302 -7.58 5.97 -32.30
N ASN A 303 -7.44 5.14 -31.24
CA ASN A 303 -7.19 3.71 -31.45
C ASN A 303 -8.37 3.01 -32.13
N GLU A 304 -8.03 2.01 -32.95
CA GLU A 304 -9.03 1.14 -33.57
C GLU A 304 -9.81 0.34 -32.53
N PRO A 305 -11.02 -0.13 -32.85
CA PRO A 305 -11.83 -0.93 -31.96
C PRO A 305 -11.10 -2.15 -31.39
N ILE A 306 -11.28 -2.41 -30.10
CA ILE A 306 -10.60 -3.44 -29.33
C ILE A 306 -11.48 -4.68 -29.24
N THR A 307 -10.90 -5.84 -29.47
CA THR A 307 -11.59 -7.10 -29.22
C THR A 307 -11.37 -7.53 -27.76
N LEU A 308 -12.43 -7.45 -26.96
CA LEU A 308 -12.42 -7.91 -25.58
C LEU A 308 -12.31 -9.42 -25.50
N GLN A 309 -11.50 -9.91 -24.58
CA GLN A 309 -11.26 -11.34 -24.35
C GLN A 309 -11.58 -11.70 -22.91
N ALA A 310 -12.61 -12.48 -22.73
CA ALA A 310 -12.93 -13.10 -21.45
C ALA A 310 -13.47 -14.51 -21.65
N SER A 311 -13.26 -15.34 -20.64
CA SER A 311 -13.79 -16.71 -20.61
C SER A 311 -14.38 -17.02 -19.24
N ALA A 312 -15.49 -17.75 -19.21
CA ALA A 312 -16.02 -18.31 -17.98
C ALA A 312 -15.51 -19.74 -17.77
N THR A 313 -15.25 -20.13 -16.54
CA THR A 313 -14.80 -21.50 -16.19
C THR A 313 -15.81 -22.57 -16.59
N SER A 314 -17.09 -22.19 -16.72
CA SER A 314 -18.16 -23.03 -17.27
C SER A 314 -18.08 -23.26 -18.78
N GLY A 315 -17.33 -22.45 -19.50
CA GLY A 315 -17.35 -22.40 -20.97
C GLY A 315 -18.57 -21.69 -21.57
N LEU A 316 -19.44 -21.13 -20.74
CA LEU A 316 -20.60 -20.32 -21.18
C LEU A 316 -20.12 -18.97 -21.72
N PRO A 317 -20.85 -18.36 -22.69
CA PRO A 317 -20.44 -17.11 -23.29
C PRO A 317 -20.50 -15.95 -22.29
N VAL A 318 -19.44 -15.14 -22.24
CA VAL A 318 -19.35 -13.90 -21.44
C VAL A 318 -19.95 -12.76 -22.27
N THR A 319 -20.66 -11.87 -21.60
CA THR A 319 -21.20 -10.62 -22.17
C THR A 319 -20.49 -9.43 -21.59
N PHE A 320 -20.40 -8.34 -22.37
CA PHE A 320 -19.71 -7.12 -21.97
C PHE A 320 -20.64 -5.93 -22.03
N GLU A 321 -20.45 -5.00 -21.10
CA GLU A 321 -21.10 -3.68 -21.10
C GLU A 321 -20.10 -2.60 -20.70
N VAL A 322 -20.21 -1.42 -21.27
CA VAL A 322 -19.50 -0.22 -20.79
C VAL A 322 -20.36 0.40 -19.70
N VAL A 323 -19.86 0.35 -18.48
CA VAL A 323 -20.57 0.90 -17.31
C VAL A 323 -20.20 2.35 -17.05
N GLN A 324 -19.07 2.82 -17.63
CA GLN A 324 -18.61 4.20 -17.50
C GLN A 324 -17.67 4.55 -18.65
N GLY A 325 -17.66 5.84 -19.04
CA GLY A 325 -16.63 6.46 -19.85
C GLY A 325 -16.90 6.48 -21.36
N PRO A 326 -15.96 7.07 -22.13
CA PRO A 326 -16.13 7.40 -23.53
C PRO A 326 -15.90 6.19 -24.46
N ALA A 327 -16.68 5.14 -24.30
CA ALA A 327 -16.62 3.96 -25.13
C ALA A 327 -18.02 3.32 -25.30
N THR A 328 -18.18 2.48 -26.31
CA THR A 328 -19.36 1.64 -26.54
C THR A 328 -18.92 0.21 -26.82
N VAL A 329 -19.76 -0.77 -26.50
CA VAL A 329 -19.47 -2.17 -26.80
C VAL A 329 -20.62 -2.80 -27.59
N GLU A 330 -20.29 -3.53 -28.63
CA GLU A 330 -21.21 -4.35 -29.39
C GLU A 330 -20.66 -5.78 -29.48
N GLY A 331 -21.33 -6.73 -28.85
CA GLY A 331 -20.82 -8.08 -28.67
C GLY A 331 -19.54 -8.05 -27.79
N ASN A 332 -18.38 -8.35 -28.37
CA ASN A 332 -17.07 -8.25 -27.72
C ASN A 332 -16.15 -7.20 -28.38
N ILE A 333 -16.71 -6.30 -29.19
CA ILE A 333 -15.95 -5.22 -29.81
C ILE A 333 -16.23 -3.94 -29.07
N LEU A 334 -15.18 -3.39 -28.43
CA LEU A 334 -15.19 -2.12 -27.74
C LEU A 334 -14.72 -1.03 -28.69
N THR A 335 -15.51 0.02 -28.86
CA THR A 335 -15.21 1.16 -29.73
C THR A 335 -15.14 2.44 -28.89
N LEU A 336 -14.04 3.17 -29.01
CA LEU A 336 -13.86 4.47 -28.35
C LEU A 336 -14.67 5.55 -29.06
N THR A 337 -15.18 6.52 -28.29
CA THR A 337 -15.95 7.65 -28.85
C THR A 337 -15.07 8.79 -29.37
N GLY A 338 -13.77 8.74 -29.14
CA GLY A 338 -12.83 9.81 -29.48
C GLY A 338 -12.74 10.91 -28.42
N GLU A 339 -13.32 10.70 -27.26
CA GLU A 339 -13.20 11.58 -26.08
C GLU A 339 -12.29 10.94 -25.04
N GLU A 340 -11.65 11.77 -24.21
CA GLU A 340 -10.80 11.33 -23.11
C GLU A 340 -11.61 10.95 -21.88
N GLY A 341 -11.08 10.05 -21.07
CA GLY A 341 -11.67 9.70 -19.79
C GLY A 341 -11.40 8.27 -19.35
N LEU A 342 -11.80 7.99 -18.12
CA LEU A 342 -11.76 6.64 -17.57
C LEU A 342 -12.89 5.81 -18.18
N VAL A 343 -12.55 4.69 -18.79
CA VAL A 343 -13.51 3.69 -19.30
C VAL A 343 -13.54 2.52 -18.33
N LYS A 344 -14.73 2.08 -17.95
CA LYS A 344 -14.94 0.89 -17.15
C LYS A 344 -15.82 -0.08 -17.91
N VAL A 345 -15.31 -1.28 -18.12
CA VAL A 345 -15.99 -2.38 -18.81
C VAL A 345 -16.30 -3.49 -17.83
N ARG A 346 -17.54 -3.95 -17.84
CA ARG A 346 -18.00 -5.10 -17.05
C ARG A 346 -18.13 -6.31 -17.94
N ALA A 347 -17.57 -7.42 -17.50
CA ALA A 347 -17.81 -8.76 -18.05
C ALA A 347 -18.76 -9.52 -17.14
N SER A 348 -19.81 -10.12 -17.70
CA SER A 348 -20.87 -10.83 -16.97
C SER A 348 -21.20 -12.16 -17.60
N GLN A 349 -21.58 -13.13 -16.78
CA GLN A 349 -22.07 -14.44 -17.21
C GLN A 349 -23.21 -14.89 -16.28
N PRO A 350 -24.47 -14.98 -16.76
CA PRO A 350 -25.65 -15.17 -15.91
C PRO A 350 -25.88 -16.62 -15.45
N GLY A 351 -24.97 -17.56 -15.74
CA GLY A 351 -25.22 -18.98 -15.55
C GLY A 351 -26.16 -19.56 -16.62
N ASP A 352 -26.53 -20.82 -16.46
CA ASP A 352 -27.47 -21.49 -17.36
C ASP A 352 -28.74 -21.94 -16.62
N GLY A 353 -28.83 -21.69 -15.32
CA GLY A 353 -29.98 -22.04 -14.49
C GLY A 353 -30.20 -23.55 -14.29
N THR A 354 -29.27 -24.40 -14.74
CA THR A 354 -29.36 -25.85 -14.66
C THR A 354 -28.14 -26.53 -14.08
N GLN A 355 -26.95 -26.01 -14.35
CA GLN A 355 -25.69 -26.53 -13.86
C GLN A 355 -24.84 -25.45 -13.23
N TRP A 356 -24.87 -24.23 -13.75
CA TRP A 356 -23.93 -23.16 -13.38
C TRP A 356 -24.65 -21.96 -12.77
N GLN A 357 -24.15 -21.53 -11.63
CA GLN A 357 -24.53 -20.25 -11.03
C GLN A 357 -24.06 -19.07 -11.90
N PRO A 358 -24.65 -17.87 -11.77
CA PRO A 358 -24.05 -16.66 -12.32
C PRO A 358 -22.61 -16.47 -11.83
N ALA A 359 -21.71 -16.11 -12.72
CA ALA A 359 -20.35 -15.73 -12.30
C ALA A 359 -20.36 -14.35 -11.63
N PRO A 360 -19.55 -14.13 -10.61
CA PRO A 360 -19.24 -12.77 -10.16
C PRO A 360 -18.77 -11.93 -11.36
N ALA A 361 -19.36 -10.76 -11.55
CA ALA A 361 -18.99 -9.88 -12.65
C ALA A 361 -17.58 -9.32 -12.41
N VAL A 362 -16.79 -9.25 -13.48
CA VAL A 362 -15.43 -8.71 -13.44
C VAL A 362 -15.40 -7.37 -14.16
N ASN A 363 -14.91 -6.34 -13.51
CA ASN A 363 -14.70 -5.03 -14.10
C ASN A 363 -13.22 -4.85 -14.49
N ARG A 364 -13.00 -4.18 -15.63
CA ARG A 364 -11.69 -3.68 -16.02
C ARG A 364 -11.80 -2.21 -16.33
N SER A 365 -10.83 -1.44 -15.87
CA SER A 365 -10.76 0.00 -16.10
C SER A 365 -9.48 0.32 -16.86
N PHE A 366 -9.55 1.30 -17.75
CA PHE A 366 -8.41 1.84 -18.46
C PHE A 366 -8.70 3.29 -18.85
N TYR A 367 -7.66 4.08 -19.07
CA TYR A 367 -7.81 5.45 -19.54
C TYR A 367 -7.80 5.55 -21.06
N VAL A 368 -8.66 6.41 -21.59
CA VAL A 368 -8.60 6.88 -22.96
C VAL A 368 -8.00 8.29 -22.94
N VAL A 369 -6.88 8.48 -23.63
CA VAL A 369 -6.09 9.70 -23.53
C VAL A 369 -5.75 10.25 -24.90
N ASP A 370 -5.66 11.59 -25.00
CA ASP A 370 -5.06 12.28 -26.12
C ASP A 370 -3.66 12.77 -25.70
N PRO A 371 -2.59 12.17 -26.20
CA PRO A 371 -1.24 12.57 -25.80
C PRO A 371 -0.90 14.04 -26.12
N GLU A 372 -1.70 14.70 -26.98
CA GLU A 372 -1.51 16.13 -27.23
C GLU A 372 -1.97 17.01 -26.05
N ASN A 373 -2.85 16.51 -25.21
CA ASN A 373 -3.34 17.24 -24.04
C ASN A 373 -2.44 17.04 -22.80
N TYR A 374 -1.58 16.02 -22.82
CA TYR A 374 -0.71 15.69 -21.67
C TYR A 374 0.73 15.71 -22.10
N ALA A 375 1.57 16.38 -21.33
CA ALA A 375 3.01 16.35 -21.46
C ALA A 375 3.62 16.08 -20.09
N PRO A 376 4.63 15.19 -20.00
CA PRO A 376 5.30 14.97 -18.73
C PRO A 376 6.01 16.25 -18.28
N GLU A 377 5.84 16.62 -17.03
CA GLU A 377 6.73 17.56 -16.37
C GLU A 377 8.05 16.85 -16.07
N MET A 378 9.16 17.47 -16.48
CA MET A 378 10.48 16.85 -16.34
C MET A 378 11.43 17.77 -15.59
N THR A 379 12.07 17.24 -14.58
CA THR A 379 13.17 17.90 -13.89
C THR A 379 14.43 17.05 -14.03
N ILE A 380 15.45 17.57 -14.68
CA ILE A 380 16.77 16.94 -14.73
C ILE A 380 17.43 17.23 -13.39
N ARG A 381 17.54 16.20 -12.55
CA ARG A 381 18.00 16.33 -11.18
C ARG A 381 19.50 16.24 -11.04
N ARG A 382 20.16 15.47 -11.94
CA ARG A 382 21.60 15.22 -11.83
C ARG A 382 22.19 14.92 -13.22
N PRO A 383 23.17 15.71 -13.68
CA PRO A 383 23.52 17.05 -13.23
C PRO A 383 22.38 18.02 -13.49
N TYR A 384 22.13 19.01 -12.61
CA TYR A 384 21.11 20.03 -12.81
C TYR A 384 21.70 21.26 -13.53
N GLU A 385 20.85 22.17 -14.01
CA GLU A 385 21.24 23.34 -14.81
C GLU A 385 22.29 24.22 -14.11
N GLY A 386 23.35 24.52 -14.80
CA GLY A 386 24.42 25.41 -14.34
C GLY A 386 25.33 24.83 -13.26
N THR A 387 25.17 23.53 -12.91
CA THR A 387 25.99 22.88 -11.88
C THR A 387 27.37 22.50 -12.39
N LYS A 388 28.27 22.17 -11.44
CA LYS A 388 29.56 21.55 -11.74
C LYS A 388 29.55 20.10 -11.29
N VAL A 389 30.14 19.25 -12.12
CA VAL A 389 30.46 17.87 -11.83
C VAL A 389 31.93 17.80 -11.46
N TYR A 390 32.21 17.40 -10.22
CA TYR A 390 33.56 17.35 -9.66
C TYR A 390 34.15 15.95 -9.76
N MET A 391 35.28 15.81 -10.43
CA MET A 391 35.95 14.52 -10.67
C MET A 391 37.47 14.68 -10.67
N PRO A 392 38.22 13.83 -9.95
CA PRO A 392 39.68 13.87 -10.01
C PRO A 392 40.24 13.34 -11.36
N ASN A 393 39.50 12.46 -12.04
CA ASN A 393 39.81 11.84 -13.33
C ASN A 393 38.52 11.50 -14.09
N PHE A 394 38.62 10.99 -15.31
CA PHE A 394 37.49 10.69 -16.21
C PHE A 394 37.32 9.20 -16.48
N GLU A 395 37.74 8.33 -15.57
CA GLU A 395 37.66 6.89 -15.71
C GLU A 395 36.31 6.33 -15.14
N ASN A 396 35.61 7.14 -14.37
CA ASN A 396 34.38 6.73 -13.69
C ASN A 396 33.16 7.44 -14.30
N PRO A 397 32.04 6.75 -14.46
CA PRO A 397 30.83 7.34 -14.97
C PRO A 397 30.13 8.28 -13.98
N VAL A 398 29.52 9.32 -14.54
CA VAL A 398 28.61 10.24 -13.87
C VAL A 398 27.18 9.67 -13.95
N MET A 399 26.46 9.67 -12.85
CA MET A 399 25.04 9.31 -12.85
C MET A 399 24.20 10.47 -13.41
N VAL A 400 23.37 10.17 -14.40
CA VAL A 400 22.33 11.07 -14.91
C VAL A 400 21.01 10.64 -14.29
N VAL A 401 20.31 11.57 -13.64
CA VAL A 401 19.02 11.30 -13.00
C VAL A 401 17.98 12.32 -13.47
N LEU A 402 16.85 11.79 -13.91
CA LEU A 402 15.66 12.53 -14.30
C LEU A 402 14.53 12.20 -13.33
N SER A 403 13.76 13.20 -12.90
CA SER A 403 12.40 12.93 -12.47
C SER A 403 11.42 13.42 -13.52
N ALA A 404 10.52 12.53 -13.91
CA ALA A 404 9.46 12.80 -14.86
C ALA A 404 8.11 12.54 -14.20
N TYR A 405 7.17 13.44 -14.41
CA TYR A 405 5.88 13.40 -13.78
C TYR A 405 4.80 13.77 -14.78
N ILE A 406 3.67 13.04 -14.78
CA ILE A 406 2.51 13.36 -15.61
C ILE A 406 1.36 13.72 -14.68
N ASP A 407 0.93 14.98 -14.76
CA ASP A 407 -0.19 15.48 -13.99
C ASP A 407 -1.53 14.86 -14.45
N HIS A 408 -2.54 14.89 -13.56
CA HIS A 408 -3.94 14.48 -13.76
C HIS A 408 -4.32 13.00 -13.58
N GLY A 409 -3.54 12.20 -12.85
CA GLY A 409 -3.94 10.82 -12.52
C GLY A 409 -4.09 9.91 -13.76
N THR A 410 -3.60 10.35 -14.91
CA THR A 410 -3.64 9.61 -16.17
C THR A 410 -2.33 8.87 -16.33
N VAL A 411 -2.38 7.55 -16.34
CA VAL A 411 -1.17 6.71 -16.49
C VAL A 411 -0.83 6.59 -17.97
N LEU A 412 -0.07 7.54 -18.50
CA LEU A 412 0.58 7.37 -19.79
C LEU A 412 1.88 6.60 -19.58
N LYS A 413 2.02 5.45 -20.23
CA LYS A 413 3.27 4.71 -20.22
C LYS A 413 4.29 5.43 -21.09
N PHE A 414 5.52 5.53 -20.61
CA PHE A 414 6.64 6.00 -21.39
C PHE A 414 7.16 4.83 -22.23
N GLU A 415 7.16 4.98 -23.55
CA GLU A 415 7.75 3.97 -24.44
C GLU A 415 9.26 4.00 -24.38
N GLN A 416 9.83 5.20 -24.21
CA GLN A 416 11.26 5.40 -24.18
C GLN A 416 11.63 6.68 -23.43
N VAL A 417 12.64 6.58 -22.57
CA VAL A 417 13.29 7.73 -21.94
C VAL A 417 14.78 7.70 -22.27
N LYS A 418 15.28 8.75 -22.90
CA LYS A 418 16.68 8.84 -23.32
C LYS A 418 17.26 10.21 -23.09
N CYS A 419 18.60 10.31 -23.01
CA CYS A 419 19.28 11.56 -23.07
C CYS A 419 20.40 11.57 -24.13
N ASP A 420 20.64 12.73 -24.66
CA ASP A 420 21.82 13.05 -25.51
C ASP A 420 22.72 13.96 -24.69
N VAL A 421 24.00 13.61 -24.59
CA VAL A 421 25.03 14.48 -24.01
C VAL A 421 26.09 14.76 -25.07
N ASP A 422 26.03 15.96 -25.68
CA ASP A 422 26.90 16.40 -26.75
C ASP A 422 27.03 15.39 -27.91
N GLY A 423 25.92 14.74 -28.30
CA GLY A 423 25.82 13.78 -29.40
C GLY A 423 26.05 12.32 -29.00
N GLN A 424 26.23 12.06 -27.71
CA GLN A 424 26.21 10.70 -27.17
C GLN A 424 24.78 10.38 -26.66
N GLU A 425 24.11 9.48 -27.35
CA GLU A 425 22.77 9.02 -26.95
C GLU A 425 22.86 7.92 -25.89
N LEU A 426 22.07 8.04 -24.82
CA LEU A 426 21.96 7.14 -23.69
C LEU A 426 20.49 6.86 -23.40
N TYR A 427 20.18 5.68 -22.86
CA TYR A 427 18.82 5.31 -22.43
C TYR A 427 18.74 5.35 -20.92
N LEU A 428 17.66 5.91 -20.40
CA LEU A 428 17.39 5.91 -18.97
C LEU A 428 16.48 4.74 -18.63
N GLN A 429 16.68 4.18 -17.45
CA GLN A 429 15.91 3.09 -16.87
C GLN A 429 15.27 3.52 -15.56
N THR A 430 14.25 2.80 -15.13
CA THR A 430 13.62 2.93 -13.83
C THR A 430 13.38 1.56 -13.21
N ASP A 431 13.47 1.46 -11.90
CA ASP A 431 13.15 0.24 -11.15
C ASP A 431 11.64 0.05 -10.97
N TYR A 432 10.86 1.10 -11.26
CA TYR A 432 9.41 1.14 -11.04
C TYR A 432 8.64 1.51 -12.31
N PRO A 433 8.73 0.70 -13.39
CA PRO A 433 8.15 1.06 -14.68
C PRO A 433 6.61 1.14 -14.67
N ASP A 434 5.97 0.47 -13.72
CA ASP A 434 4.51 0.42 -13.58
C ASP A 434 3.98 1.30 -12.44
N ASN A 435 4.85 2.04 -11.76
CA ASN A 435 4.45 2.96 -10.69
C ASN A 435 4.50 4.42 -11.17
N PRO A 436 3.36 5.04 -11.52
CA PRO A 436 3.33 6.41 -12.01
C PRO A 436 3.75 7.43 -10.94
N ASP A 437 3.63 7.11 -9.65
CA ASP A 437 4.01 7.98 -8.55
C ASP A 437 5.52 8.04 -8.33
N ASN A 438 6.28 7.11 -8.94
CA ASN A 438 7.74 7.11 -8.96
C ASN A 438 8.26 7.42 -10.36
N GLY A 439 8.37 8.69 -10.70
CA GLY A 439 8.85 9.16 -12.00
C GLY A 439 10.38 9.24 -12.12
N TYR A 440 11.15 8.50 -11.34
CA TYR A 440 12.60 8.56 -11.37
C TYR A 440 13.19 7.64 -12.42
N TRP A 441 14.04 8.23 -13.28
CA TRP A 441 14.75 7.56 -14.36
C TRP A 441 16.22 7.91 -14.27
N TYR A 442 17.09 6.94 -14.51
CA TYR A 442 18.53 7.14 -14.37
C TYR A 442 19.33 6.35 -15.39
N THR A 443 20.55 6.83 -15.61
CA THR A 443 21.59 6.15 -16.41
C THR A 443 22.94 6.65 -15.98
N THR A 444 24.01 6.15 -16.58
CA THR A 444 25.35 6.62 -16.34
C THR A 444 26.01 7.07 -17.64
N TRP A 445 26.93 8.02 -17.52
CA TRP A 445 27.66 8.64 -18.65
C TRP A 445 29.10 8.87 -18.25
N ILE A 446 30.05 8.65 -19.19
CA ILE A 446 31.48 8.90 -18.98
C ILE A 446 31.86 10.15 -19.74
N PRO A 447 32.25 11.25 -19.07
CA PRO A 447 32.70 12.45 -19.72
C PRO A 447 34.06 12.23 -20.42
N SER A 448 34.24 12.85 -21.60
CA SER A 448 35.49 12.77 -22.37
C SER A 448 36.62 13.60 -21.79
N GLY A 449 36.31 14.53 -20.88
CA GLY A 449 37.28 15.44 -20.22
C GLY A 449 36.60 16.61 -19.52
N PRO A 450 37.41 17.57 -19.01
CA PRO A 450 36.85 18.79 -18.43
C PRO A 450 36.28 19.67 -19.53
N GLY A 451 35.15 20.31 -19.26
CA GLY A 451 34.47 21.17 -20.21
C GLY A 451 33.03 21.42 -19.89
N THR A 452 32.36 22.19 -20.71
CA THR A 452 30.93 22.44 -20.64
C THR A 452 30.22 21.46 -21.55
N TYR A 453 29.17 20.83 -21.05
CA TYR A 453 28.34 19.84 -21.72
C TYR A 453 26.90 20.29 -21.78
N ASN A 454 26.24 19.99 -22.91
CA ASN A 454 24.81 20.17 -23.08
C ASN A 454 24.15 18.81 -23.04
N MET A 455 23.11 18.70 -22.24
CA MET A 455 22.31 17.46 -22.10
C MET A 455 20.88 17.75 -22.52
N THR A 456 20.30 16.88 -23.32
CA THR A 456 18.88 16.90 -23.67
C THR A 456 18.26 15.56 -23.32
N VAL A 457 17.28 15.57 -22.44
CA VAL A 457 16.48 14.40 -22.12
C VAL A 457 15.20 14.42 -22.95
N SER A 458 14.82 13.25 -23.45
CA SER A 458 13.64 13.07 -24.28
C SER A 458 12.80 11.93 -23.71
N ILE A 459 11.49 12.17 -23.53
CA ILE A 459 10.52 11.16 -23.19
C ILE A 459 9.59 10.95 -24.36
N THR A 460 9.51 9.72 -24.85
CA THR A 460 8.52 9.29 -25.84
C THR A 460 7.35 8.63 -25.11
N GLN A 461 6.17 9.24 -25.21
CA GLN A 461 4.93 8.74 -24.63
C GLN A 461 4.30 7.69 -25.54
N THR A 462 3.41 6.88 -24.98
CA THR A 462 2.51 6.05 -25.80
C THR A 462 1.81 6.90 -26.85
N GLY A 463 1.90 6.51 -28.13
CA GLY A 463 1.42 7.30 -29.27
C GLY A 463 2.51 8.10 -29.96
N GLY A 464 3.76 8.03 -29.50
CA GLY A 464 4.95 8.59 -30.17
C GLY A 464 5.19 10.09 -29.94
N LYS A 465 4.40 10.77 -29.08
CA LYS A 465 4.69 12.16 -28.72
C LYS A 465 5.97 12.25 -27.92
N VAL A 466 6.82 13.18 -28.29
CA VAL A 466 8.12 13.40 -27.63
C VAL A 466 8.11 14.73 -26.88
N THR A 467 8.42 14.68 -25.59
CA THR A 467 8.66 15.85 -24.76
C THR A 467 10.15 15.90 -24.39
N THR A 468 10.75 17.08 -24.39
CA THR A 468 12.18 17.25 -24.13
C THR A 468 12.44 18.30 -23.06
N ALA A 469 13.49 18.09 -22.28
CA ALA A 469 14.09 19.07 -21.39
C ALA A 469 15.59 19.09 -21.61
N SER A 470 16.21 20.26 -21.50
CA SER A 470 17.66 20.42 -21.71
C SER A 470 18.29 21.23 -20.59
N ASN A 471 19.53 20.90 -20.27
CA ASN A 471 20.35 21.71 -19.37
C ASN A 471 21.82 21.77 -19.83
N THR A 472 22.57 22.63 -19.16
CA THR A 472 24.02 22.81 -19.38
C THR A 472 24.76 22.72 -18.06
N PHE A 473 25.86 21.98 -18.03
CA PHE A 473 26.69 21.81 -16.82
C PHE A 473 28.18 21.78 -17.19
N GLU A 474 29.03 21.98 -16.18
CA GLU A 474 30.49 21.96 -16.32
C GLU A 474 31.09 20.74 -15.64
N VAL A 475 31.95 19.98 -16.33
CA VAL A 475 32.77 18.92 -15.71
C VAL A 475 34.16 19.50 -15.41
N THR A 476 34.63 19.34 -14.17
CA THR A 476 35.89 19.97 -13.73
C THR A 476 36.70 19.08 -12.79
N THR A 477 38.03 19.19 -12.90
CA THR A 477 39.00 18.61 -11.93
C THR A 477 39.46 19.61 -10.87
N ASN A 478 39.01 20.86 -10.99
CA ASN A 478 39.36 21.92 -10.06
C ASN A 478 38.25 22.13 -9.04
N TYR A 479 38.49 21.66 -7.80
CA TYR A 479 37.57 21.77 -6.70
C TYR A 479 38.34 21.72 -5.36
N ASP A 480 37.70 22.17 -4.29
CA ASP A 480 38.19 22.18 -2.91
C ASP A 480 37.10 21.59 -1.99
N ASP A 481 37.34 21.61 -0.67
CA ASP A 481 36.32 21.33 0.33
C ASP A 481 35.09 22.21 0.10
N MET A 482 33.91 21.68 0.36
CA MET A 482 32.65 22.37 0.07
C MET A 482 31.72 22.31 1.27
N VAL A 483 30.89 23.34 1.41
CA VAL A 483 29.80 23.37 2.37
C VAL A 483 28.49 23.58 1.66
N VAL A 484 27.51 22.71 1.96
CA VAL A 484 26.15 22.79 1.43
C VAL A 484 25.18 22.95 2.59
N SER A 485 24.24 23.87 2.47
CA SER A 485 23.21 24.07 3.48
C SER A 485 21.85 23.67 2.90
N ALA A 486 21.12 22.85 3.65
CA ALA A 486 19.77 22.42 3.32
C ALA A 486 18.84 22.65 4.51
N LEU A 487 17.53 22.53 4.29
CA LEU A 487 16.46 22.84 5.22
C LEU A 487 16.42 24.33 5.61
N ASN A 488 17.53 24.94 5.95
CA ASN A 488 17.80 26.38 6.13
C ASN A 488 16.77 27.14 7.00
N GLY A 489 16.00 26.45 7.83
CA GLY A 489 14.86 27.02 8.55
C GLY A 489 13.63 27.29 7.65
N GLU A 490 13.66 26.88 6.39
CA GLU A 490 12.57 27.08 5.42
C GLU A 490 11.54 25.93 5.47
N VAL A 491 12.00 24.74 5.84
CA VAL A 491 11.17 23.55 6.01
C VAL A 491 10.70 23.47 7.46
N VAL A 492 9.40 23.64 7.70
CA VAL A 492 8.85 23.85 9.04
C VAL A 492 7.81 22.80 9.36
N ALA A 493 8.04 22.02 10.44
CA ALA A 493 7.03 21.16 11.04
C ALA A 493 6.26 21.95 12.12
N THR A 494 4.96 21.85 12.13
CA THR A 494 4.06 22.59 13.02
C THR A 494 3.16 21.65 13.83
N THR A 495 2.41 22.17 14.78
CA THR A 495 1.41 21.41 15.55
C THR A 495 0.23 20.89 14.72
N GLN A 496 0.08 21.35 13.48
CA GLN A 496 -0.99 20.95 12.57
C GLN A 496 -0.48 20.04 11.45
N ASP A 497 0.79 20.18 11.09
CA ASP A 497 1.45 19.35 10.08
C ASP A 497 2.85 19.01 10.56
N PHE A 498 3.06 17.74 10.90
CA PHE A 498 4.32 17.23 11.40
C PHE A 498 5.34 16.97 10.30
N THR A 499 4.91 16.95 9.05
CA THR A 499 5.76 16.63 7.89
C THR A 499 5.89 17.85 6.98
N ALA A 500 7.11 18.12 6.56
CA ALA A 500 7.40 19.18 5.59
C ALA A 500 8.42 18.70 4.56
N TYR A 501 8.32 19.23 3.34
CA TYR A 501 9.14 18.83 2.21
C TYR A 501 9.94 20.01 1.66
N GLY A 502 11.11 19.71 1.09
CA GLY A 502 11.93 20.68 0.41
C GLY A 502 12.86 20.03 -0.59
N GLU A 503 13.35 20.81 -1.55
CA GLU A 503 14.33 20.38 -2.54
C GLU A 503 15.56 21.28 -2.45
N PHE A 504 16.75 20.67 -2.40
CA PHE A 504 17.99 21.41 -2.20
C PHE A 504 19.08 20.95 -3.18
N PRO A 505 19.88 21.91 -3.69
CA PRO A 505 20.98 21.62 -4.61
C PRO A 505 22.22 21.11 -3.88
N PHE A 506 22.74 19.98 -4.33
CA PHE A 506 23.98 19.37 -3.85
C PHE A 506 25.00 19.24 -4.98
N PRO A 507 26.31 19.18 -4.68
CA PRO A 507 27.33 19.00 -5.71
C PRO A 507 27.19 17.64 -6.39
N THR A 508 27.20 17.61 -7.71
CA THR A 508 27.37 16.34 -8.44
C THR A 508 28.85 16.01 -8.46
N HIS A 509 29.22 14.80 -8.09
CA HIS A 509 30.63 14.40 -8.02
C HIS A 509 30.81 12.90 -8.24
N VAL A 510 32.00 12.51 -8.65
CA VAL A 510 32.43 11.12 -8.69
C VAL A 510 33.86 11.06 -8.16
N ASN A 511 34.09 10.25 -7.13
CA ASN A 511 35.42 10.00 -6.57
C ASN A 511 36.15 11.27 -6.10
N ALA A 512 35.38 12.34 -5.75
CA ALA A 512 35.93 13.67 -5.47
C ALA A 512 36.04 13.98 -3.97
N PHE A 513 35.19 13.39 -3.14
CA PHE A 513 35.12 13.65 -1.71
C PHE A 513 35.22 12.34 -0.94
N ASN A 514 36.03 12.33 0.11
CA ASN A 514 36.26 11.15 0.95
C ASN A 514 35.49 11.17 2.28
N ALA A 515 34.84 12.28 2.62
CA ALA A 515 33.97 12.40 3.78
C ALA A 515 32.87 13.43 3.53
N ILE A 516 31.70 13.19 4.12
CA ILE A 516 30.58 14.12 4.20
C ILE A 516 30.12 14.13 5.66
N ASN A 517 30.25 15.25 6.34
CA ASN A 517 29.79 15.43 7.70
C ASN A 517 28.56 16.32 7.74
N LEU A 518 27.53 15.91 8.45
CA LEU A 518 26.33 16.67 8.70
C LEU A 518 26.42 17.35 10.07
N HIS A 519 26.29 18.69 10.09
CA HIS A 519 26.01 19.48 11.29
C HIS A 519 24.53 19.82 11.28
N TYR A 520 23.79 19.25 12.20
CA TYR A 520 22.35 19.40 12.29
C TYR A 520 21.95 20.32 13.42
N LEU A 521 21.38 21.46 13.07
CA LEU A 521 20.89 22.47 14.01
C LEU A 521 19.38 22.30 14.15
N HIS A 522 18.95 21.84 15.32
CA HIS A 522 17.53 21.69 15.60
C HIS A 522 16.97 22.97 16.21
N ASN A 523 16.51 23.86 15.33
CA ASN A 523 16.00 25.17 15.73
C ASN A 523 14.50 25.10 16.00
N CYS A 524 14.03 25.94 16.91
CA CYS A 524 12.62 26.13 17.22
C CYS A 524 12.08 27.39 16.56
N VAL A 525 10.89 27.33 15.99
CA VAL A 525 10.23 28.50 15.42
C VAL A 525 10.08 29.57 16.50
N ASN A 526 10.51 30.81 16.20
CA ASN A 526 10.53 31.94 17.13
C ASN A 526 11.30 31.68 18.44
N GLY A 527 12.15 30.66 18.51
CA GLY A 527 12.84 30.26 19.74
C GLY A 527 11.90 29.66 20.79
N ASN A 528 10.67 29.31 20.44
CA ASN A 528 9.67 28.73 21.33
C ASN A 528 9.65 27.21 21.20
N CYS A 529 10.58 26.54 21.85
CA CYS A 529 10.74 25.10 21.80
C CYS A 529 9.64 24.36 22.57
N ASN A 530 9.29 23.16 22.12
CA ASN A 530 8.43 22.27 22.88
C ASN A 530 9.11 21.85 24.20
N THR A 531 8.29 21.68 25.23
CA THR A 531 8.79 21.31 26.58
C THR A 531 9.03 19.81 26.76
N TYR A 532 8.66 18.99 25.75
CA TYR A 532 8.82 17.54 25.73
C TYR A 532 9.78 17.12 24.62
N ASP A 533 10.34 15.93 24.77
CA ASP A 533 11.10 15.23 23.76
C ASP A 533 10.16 14.54 22.78
N HIS A 534 10.45 14.68 21.49
CA HIS A 534 9.66 14.12 20.41
C HIS A 534 10.55 13.50 19.34
N VAL A 535 9.98 12.53 18.62
CA VAL A 535 10.65 11.94 17.46
C VAL A 535 10.71 12.97 16.34
N SER A 536 11.92 13.18 15.81
CA SER A 536 12.17 13.93 14.59
C SER A 536 13.09 13.12 13.67
N TYR A 537 12.91 13.21 12.36
CA TYR A 537 13.80 12.57 11.39
C TYR A 537 13.88 13.36 10.09
N VAL A 538 14.94 13.11 9.37
CA VAL A 538 15.13 13.58 7.98
C VAL A 538 15.27 12.38 7.08
N ARG A 539 14.48 12.34 5.99
CA ARG A 539 14.64 11.39 4.91
C ARG A 539 15.03 12.13 3.63
N VAL A 540 15.74 11.46 2.76
CA VAL A 540 16.18 11.97 1.47
C VAL A 540 15.82 10.96 0.37
N LYS A 541 15.48 11.44 -0.82
CA LYS A 541 15.23 10.54 -1.95
C LYS A 541 16.53 10.16 -2.66
N ASN A 542 16.69 8.88 -2.91
CA ASN A 542 17.78 8.37 -3.73
C ASN A 542 17.49 8.54 -5.24
N TYR A 543 18.43 8.12 -6.09
CA TYR A 543 18.29 8.23 -7.54
C TYR A 543 17.23 7.29 -8.16
N ARG A 544 16.69 6.34 -7.39
CA ARG A 544 15.57 5.47 -7.76
C ARG A 544 14.22 6.07 -7.35
N GLY A 545 14.20 7.22 -6.64
CA GLY A 545 12.99 7.82 -6.11
C GLY A 545 12.51 7.24 -4.77
N GLU A 546 13.36 6.49 -4.09
CA GLU A 546 13.04 5.90 -2.81
C GLU A 546 13.46 6.81 -1.66
N TRP A 547 12.62 6.89 -0.65
CA TRP A 547 12.94 7.59 0.58
C TRP A 547 13.86 6.76 1.47
N VAL A 548 14.97 7.35 1.92
CA VAL A 548 15.94 6.74 2.83
C VAL A 548 16.12 7.66 4.04
N GLU A 549 16.02 7.11 5.26
CA GLU A 549 16.26 7.89 6.47
C GLU A 549 17.73 8.29 6.57
N LEU A 550 18.00 9.59 6.47
CA LEU A 550 19.34 10.18 6.61
C LEU A 550 19.77 10.19 8.07
N CYS A 551 18.91 10.70 8.95
CA CYS A 551 19.15 10.76 10.38
C CYS A 551 17.84 10.81 11.16
N ARG A 552 17.91 10.37 12.42
CA ARG A 552 16.84 10.51 13.41
C ARG A 552 17.37 11.31 14.58
N TYR A 553 16.64 12.36 14.92
CA TYR A 553 16.97 13.26 16.01
C TYR A 553 15.82 13.27 17.02
N ILE A 554 16.13 13.19 18.31
CA ILE A 554 15.08 13.33 19.31
C ILE A 554 15.17 14.73 19.90
N THR A 555 14.05 15.46 19.84
CA THR A 555 14.03 16.87 20.25
C THR A 555 14.40 17.04 21.73
N PRO A 556 15.15 18.09 22.09
CA PRO A 556 15.49 18.35 23.47
C PRO A 556 14.35 19.04 24.24
N PHE A 557 14.33 18.89 25.55
CA PHE A 557 13.35 19.51 26.42
C PHE A 557 13.51 21.03 26.50
N GLY A 558 12.80 21.78 25.66
CA GLY A 558 12.66 23.23 25.75
C GLY A 558 13.90 24.03 25.39
N VAL A 559 14.85 23.48 24.66
CA VAL A 559 16.09 24.14 24.22
C VAL A 559 16.40 23.81 22.75
N GLU A 560 17.26 24.60 22.14
CA GLU A 560 17.82 24.31 20.79
C GLU A 560 19.19 23.66 20.97
N CYS A 561 19.51 22.65 20.10
CA CYS A 561 20.80 22.00 20.16
C CYS A 561 21.34 21.68 18.76
N ILE A 562 22.61 21.32 18.74
CA ILE A 562 23.35 20.94 17.54
C ILE A 562 23.90 19.54 17.76
N ASP A 563 23.88 18.71 16.73
CA ASP A 563 24.59 17.43 16.72
C ASP A 563 25.24 17.16 15.37
N ASP A 564 26.28 16.35 15.37
CA ASP A 564 27.09 16.04 14.21
C ASP A 564 26.95 14.56 13.84
N LEU A 565 26.90 14.26 12.54
CA LEU A 565 26.80 12.90 12.03
C LEU A 565 27.66 12.72 10.77
N ASP A 566 28.45 11.64 10.73
CA ASP A 566 29.10 11.19 9.50
C ASP A 566 28.03 10.56 8.58
N VAL A 567 27.81 11.21 7.44
CA VAL A 567 26.86 10.79 6.39
C VAL A 567 27.58 10.43 5.09
N THR A 568 28.85 10.05 5.16
CA THR A 568 29.67 9.70 3.99
C THR A 568 29.04 8.55 3.18
N ASP A 569 28.36 7.64 3.81
CA ASP A 569 27.63 6.57 3.14
C ASP A 569 26.53 7.07 2.20
N PHE A 570 26.01 8.26 2.43
CA PHE A 570 24.99 8.88 1.57
C PHE A 570 25.57 9.63 0.37
N THR A 571 26.84 9.40 0.04
CA THR A 571 27.52 10.09 -1.07
C THR A 571 26.83 9.91 -2.42
N SER A 572 26.14 8.81 -2.66
CA SER A 572 25.35 8.58 -3.89
C SER A 572 24.00 9.31 -3.89
N VAL A 573 23.45 9.62 -2.71
CA VAL A 573 22.15 10.25 -2.55
C VAL A 573 22.27 11.77 -2.50
N LEU A 574 23.26 12.29 -1.76
CA LEU A 574 23.48 13.72 -1.55
C LEU A 574 24.18 14.35 -2.76
N GLN A 575 23.52 14.27 -3.93
CA GLN A 575 24.02 14.80 -5.21
C GLN A 575 22.86 15.29 -6.08
N GLY A 576 23.11 16.38 -6.83
CA GLY A 576 22.10 16.95 -7.72
C GLY A 576 21.01 17.72 -6.97
N LEU A 577 19.80 17.71 -7.46
CA LEU A 577 18.62 18.22 -6.75
C LEU A 577 18.06 17.11 -5.89
N VAL A 578 18.16 17.25 -4.57
CA VAL A 578 17.77 16.23 -3.60
C VAL A 578 16.48 16.63 -2.89
N GLU A 579 15.49 15.77 -2.89
CA GLU A 579 14.26 15.94 -2.13
C GLU A 579 14.47 15.49 -0.69
N PHE A 580 14.01 16.33 0.24
CA PHE A 580 14.04 16.12 1.68
C PHE A 580 12.62 16.02 2.22
N GLU A 581 12.39 15.07 3.10
CA GLU A 581 11.25 14.97 3.99
C GLU A 581 11.76 15.23 5.42
N TYR A 582 11.23 16.24 6.06
CA TYR A 582 11.44 16.51 7.46
C TYR A 582 10.19 16.22 8.26
N TYR A 583 10.31 15.41 9.30
CA TYR A 583 9.24 15.08 10.21
C TYR A 583 9.64 15.45 11.63
N SER A 584 8.74 16.07 12.39
CA SER A 584 8.90 16.27 13.82
C SER A 584 7.54 16.28 14.49
N GLU A 585 7.35 15.36 15.42
CA GLU A 585 6.16 15.36 16.28
C GLU A 585 6.14 16.61 17.15
N GLN A 586 4.95 17.17 17.37
CA GLN A 586 4.76 18.30 18.24
C GLN A 586 3.35 18.36 18.79
N TYR A 587 3.22 18.09 20.09
CA TYR A 587 1.94 18.15 20.78
C TYR A 587 1.94 19.26 21.84
N ALA A 588 0.88 20.05 21.89
CA ALA A 588 0.47 20.95 22.97
C ALA A 588 1.33 22.20 23.27
N THR A 589 2.63 22.23 23.05
CA THR A 589 3.49 23.39 23.36
C THR A 589 4.51 23.64 22.26
N GLY A 590 5.04 24.90 22.19
CA GLY A 590 5.99 25.32 21.17
C GLY A 590 5.32 25.78 19.87
N ASP A 591 6.08 26.42 18.98
CA ASP A 591 5.60 26.99 17.71
C ASP A 591 5.96 26.14 16.50
N GLY A 592 6.68 25.03 16.67
CA GLY A 592 7.20 24.19 15.61
C GLY A 592 8.73 24.14 15.58
N TYR A 593 9.24 23.37 14.61
CA TYR A 593 10.67 23.22 14.38
C TYR A 593 11.02 23.58 12.95
N ASN A 594 12.14 24.27 12.77
CA ASN A 594 12.68 24.69 11.49
C ASN A 594 14.20 24.43 11.43
N PRO A 595 14.60 23.18 11.26
CA PRO A 595 16.00 22.78 11.34
C PRO A 595 16.84 23.35 10.20
N THR A 596 18.16 23.36 10.42
CA THR A 596 19.16 23.64 9.40
C THR A 596 20.14 22.48 9.36
N ALA A 597 20.40 21.96 8.15
CA ALA A 597 21.35 20.89 7.91
C ALA A 597 22.53 21.44 7.09
N ILE A 598 23.72 21.41 7.65
CA ILE A 598 24.95 21.86 6.99
C ILE A 598 25.80 20.63 6.70
N PHE A 599 26.14 20.43 5.42
CA PHE A 599 26.94 19.30 4.95
C PHE A 599 28.35 19.80 4.57
N GLU A 600 29.37 19.28 5.23
CA GLU A 600 30.76 19.55 4.90
C GLU A 600 31.34 18.40 4.09
N TYR A 601 31.71 18.70 2.84
CA TYR A 601 32.35 17.78 1.91
C TYR A 601 33.87 17.98 1.98
N THR A 602 34.58 16.95 2.40
CA THR A 602 36.05 16.98 2.48
C THR A 602 36.64 16.41 1.19
N LYS A 603 37.42 17.22 0.48
CA LYS A 603 38.13 16.83 -0.73
C LYS A 603 39.07 15.65 -0.44
N GLY A 604 38.96 14.64 -1.29
CA GLY A 604 39.83 13.47 -1.21
C GLY A 604 39.29 12.32 -2.05
N THR A 605 40.11 11.31 -2.29
CA THR A 605 39.69 10.12 -3.00
C THR A 605 39.10 9.12 -2.01
N PRO A 606 37.81 8.80 -2.09
CA PRO A 606 37.22 7.77 -1.25
C PRO A 606 37.80 6.39 -1.57
N GLN A 607 37.72 5.47 -0.63
CA GLN A 607 38.18 4.10 -0.85
C GLN A 607 37.37 3.42 -1.95
N TYR A 608 36.05 3.67 -1.99
CA TYR A 608 35.14 3.15 -3.01
C TYR A 608 34.44 4.32 -3.71
N PRO A 609 34.55 4.42 -5.03
CA PRO A 609 33.90 5.49 -5.81
C PRO A 609 32.37 5.43 -5.80
N TYR A 610 31.83 4.22 -5.63
CA TYR A 610 30.40 3.99 -5.66
C TYR A 610 29.92 3.41 -4.33
N VAL A 611 28.92 4.04 -3.78
CA VAL A 611 28.20 3.59 -2.60
C VAL A 611 26.72 3.57 -2.94
N ASP A 612 26.03 2.48 -2.68
CA ASP A 612 24.58 2.38 -2.87
C ASP A 612 23.88 2.05 -1.56
N LEU A 613 22.64 2.55 -1.41
CA LEU A 613 21.83 2.36 -0.22
C LEU A 613 20.47 1.80 -0.62
N GLN A 614 20.10 0.70 -0.02
CA GLN A 614 18.78 0.10 -0.13
C GLN A 614 18.12 0.08 1.25
N GLU A 615 17.03 0.80 1.46
CA GLU A 615 16.25 0.70 2.70
C GLU A 615 15.46 -0.60 2.68
N ILE A 616 15.63 -1.44 3.70
CA ILE A 616 15.02 -2.77 3.78
C ILE A 616 13.92 -2.86 4.84
N TRP A 617 14.03 -2.08 5.89
CA TRP A 617 12.99 -1.94 6.91
C TRP A 617 12.84 -0.47 7.30
N TYR A 618 11.60 -0.02 7.32
CA TYR A 618 11.24 1.31 7.82
C TYR A 618 9.85 1.27 8.43
N GLY A 619 9.70 1.68 9.69
CA GLY A 619 8.39 1.75 10.33
C GLY A 619 8.42 1.76 11.85
N ASN A 620 7.22 1.80 12.42
CA ASN A 620 6.96 1.62 13.83
C ASN A 620 6.46 0.18 14.04
N TYR A 621 7.11 -0.54 14.94
CA TYR A 621 6.81 -1.94 15.21
C TYR A 621 6.46 -2.11 16.68
N ALA A 622 5.39 -2.85 16.96
CA ALA A 622 5.01 -3.19 18.34
C ALA A 622 6.15 -3.97 19.01
N PHE A 623 6.47 -3.61 20.26
CA PHE A 623 7.49 -4.28 21.04
C PHE A 623 6.85 -5.09 22.16
N GLY A 624 7.04 -6.41 22.11
CA GLY A 624 6.51 -7.35 23.09
C GLY A 624 5.04 -7.76 22.86
N ASP A 625 4.49 -7.52 21.65
CA ASP A 625 3.17 -8.02 21.29
C ASP A 625 3.14 -9.55 21.41
N TYR A 626 2.33 -10.05 22.32
CA TYR A 626 2.20 -11.48 22.59
C TYR A 626 1.81 -12.30 21.36
N ALA A 627 1.00 -11.74 20.46
CA ALA A 627 0.58 -12.41 19.23
C ALA A 627 1.69 -12.44 18.17
N ASN A 628 2.63 -11.48 18.20
CA ASN A 628 3.71 -11.37 17.22
C ASN A 628 4.96 -10.72 17.83
N LEU A 629 5.78 -11.51 18.49
CA LEU A 629 7.02 -11.03 19.12
C LEU A 629 8.11 -10.63 18.12
N CYS A 630 7.99 -11.03 16.85
CA CYS A 630 8.92 -10.69 15.78
C CYS A 630 8.16 -10.07 14.61
N PRO A 631 7.74 -8.78 14.71
CA PRO A 631 6.89 -8.14 13.70
C PRO A 631 7.63 -7.76 12.40
N ILE A 632 8.96 -7.76 12.42
CA ILE A 632 9.77 -7.39 11.26
C ILE A 632 9.91 -8.59 10.33
N PRO A 633 9.53 -8.46 9.03
CA PRO A 633 9.63 -9.55 8.09
C PRO A 633 11.08 -9.83 7.68
N THR A 634 11.40 -11.09 7.40
CA THR A 634 12.67 -11.44 6.74
C THR A 634 12.78 -10.77 5.38
N ARG A 635 13.95 -10.22 5.06
CA ARG A 635 14.28 -9.62 3.77
C ARG A 635 15.40 -10.36 3.09
N ASN A 636 15.19 -10.77 1.84
CA ASN A 636 16.25 -11.26 0.97
C ASN A 636 16.89 -10.08 0.26
N VAL A 637 18.19 -9.91 0.42
CA VAL A 637 18.99 -8.88 -0.25
C VAL A 637 19.89 -9.55 -1.25
N VAL A 638 19.83 -9.11 -2.50
CA VAL A 638 20.67 -9.60 -3.59
C VAL A 638 21.80 -8.60 -3.80
N PHE A 639 23.03 -9.09 -3.83
CA PHE A 639 24.20 -8.26 -4.09
C PHE A 639 24.54 -8.28 -5.58
N ASP A 640 24.78 -7.10 -6.13
CA ASP A 640 25.38 -7.02 -7.47
C ASP A 640 26.77 -7.63 -7.47
N PRO A 641 27.17 -8.29 -8.56
CA PRO A 641 28.46 -8.96 -8.65
C PRO A 641 29.68 -8.04 -8.48
N CYS A 642 29.51 -6.74 -8.66
CA CYS A 642 30.56 -5.73 -8.50
C CYS A 642 30.75 -5.27 -7.05
N VAL A 643 29.85 -5.63 -6.14
CA VAL A 643 29.93 -5.24 -4.73
C VAL A 643 31.12 -5.90 -4.05
N GLU A 644 32.00 -5.10 -3.47
CA GLU A 644 33.24 -5.52 -2.81
C GLU A 644 33.15 -5.48 -1.29
N LYS A 645 32.21 -4.67 -0.77
CA LYS A 645 31.96 -4.53 0.66
C LYS A 645 30.49 -4.23 0.90
N ALA A 646 29.94 -4.77 1.96
CA ALA A 646 28.57 -4.48 2.37
C ALA A 646 28.41 -4.44 3.89
N LYS A 647 27.48 -3.63 4.36
CA LYS A 647 27.05 -3.61 5.76
C LYS A 647 25.54 -3.40 5.88
N LEU A 648 24.98 -3.94 6.93
CA LEU A 648 23.67 -3.59 7.43
C LEU A 648 23.81 -2.43 8.42
N GLN A 649 23.14 -1.31 8.14
CA GLN A 649 23.09 -0.16 9.02
C GLN A 649 21.68 -0.06 9.60
N ILE A 650 21.56 -0.04 10.94
CA ILE A 650 20.28 0.00 11.66
C ILE A 650 20.26 1.18 12.60
N THR A 651 19.17 1.95 12.58
CA THR A 651 18.80 2.92 13.60
C THR A 651 17.52 2.45 14.26
N THR A 652 17.56 2.18 15.55
CA THR A 652 16.38 1.78 16.34
C THR A 652 16.22 2.75 17.51
N SER A 653 15.01 3.20 17.78
CA SER A 653 14.68 4.01 18.94
C SER A 653 13.38 3.49 19.57
N GLY A 654 13.42 3.26 20.90
CA GLY A 654 12.26 2.83 21.66
C GLY A 654 11.43 4.01 22.12
N HIS A 655 10.12 3.92 21.94
CA HIS A 655 9.17 4.98 22.28
C HIS A 655 7.98 4.41 23.02
N ASN A 656 7.31 5.30 23.73
CA ASN A 656 6.22 4.99 24.66
C ASN A 656 6.72 4.27 25.92
N TRP A 657 6.20 4.69 27.02
CA TRP A 657 6.46 4.12 28.33
C TRP A 657 5.19 4.17 29.17
N SER A 658 5.15 3.36 30.21
CA SER A 658 4.04 3.33 31.16
C SER A 658 4.57 3.17 32.58
N ASP A 659 4.00 3.92 33.53
CA ASP A 659 4.26 3.68 34.95
C ASP A 659 3.38 2.51 35.41
N THR A 660 4.03 1.40 35.65
CA THR A 660 3.38 0.14 35.98
C THR A 660 3.44 -0.21 37.48
N GLN A 661 3.82 0.73 38.33
CA GLN A 661 4.04 0.43 39.75
C GLN A 661 2.78 0.01 40.51
N ASN A 662 1.60 0.34 40.00
CA ASN A 662 0.33 0.07 40.66
C ASN A 662 -0.50 -1.05 40.02
N GLY A 663 -0.13 -1.52 38.81
CA GLY A 663 -0.81 -2.62 38.14
C GLY A 663 -0.36 -4.00 38.59
N ALA A 664 -1.19 -5.01 38.30
CA ALA A 664 -0.81 -6.43 38.52
C ALA A 664 0.22 -6.91 37.46
N TYR A 665 0.15 -6.34 36.26
CA TYR A 665 1.04 -6.57 35.16
C TYR A 665 1.87 -5.31 34.85
N ASN A 666 2.93 -5.48 34.09
CA ASN A 666 3.83 -4.37 33.86
C ASN A 666 4.43 -4.42 32.44
N THR A 667 4.68 -3.24 31.86
CA THR A 667 5.39 -3.08 30.59
C THR A 667 6.92 -3.14 30.76
N GLY A 668 7.44 -3.19 31.98
CA GLY A 668 8.87 -3.06 32.24
C GLY A 668 9.46 -1.71 31.82
N ASN A 669 8.64 -0.66 31.68
CA ASN A 669 8.96 0.62 31.04
C ASN A 669 9.45 0.50 29.58
N ALA A 670 9.06 -0.57 28.91
CA ALA A 670 9.32 -0.69 27.49
C ALA A 670 8.41 0.26 26.69
N ALA A 671 8.88 0.78 25.56
CA ALA A 671 10.17 0.51 24.94
C ALA A 671 11.21 1.60 25.28
N GLU A 672 10.80 2.77 25.77
CA GLU A 672 11.68 3.94 25.94
C GLU A 672 12.76 3.72 26.99
N PHE A 673 12.39 3.13 28.12
CA PHE A 673 13.28 2.92 29.28
C PHE A 673 13.60 1.44 29.56
N TYR A 674 13.48 0.59 28.56
CA TYR A 674 13.81 -0.82 28.67
C TYR A 674 15.12 -1.14 27.95
N HIS A 675 16.09 -1.67 28.69
CA HIS A 675 17.37 -2.09 28.14
C HIS A 675 17.24 -3.46 27.49
N ALA A 676 17.02 -3.48 26.16
CA ALA A 676 16.82 -4.69 25.38
C ALA A 676 18.07 -5.10 24.60
N THR A 677 18.19 -6.40 24.33
CA THR A 677 19.19 -6.93 23.39
C THR A 677 18.45 -7.64 22.25
N HIS A 678 18.53 -7.08 21.07
CA HIS A 678 17.92 -7.61 19.87
C HIS A 678 18.91 -8.47 19.08
N ASN A 679 18.39 -9.43 18.28
CA ASN A 679 19.19 -10.30 17.45
C ASN A 679 19.19 -9.84 15.99
N ILE A 680 20.36 -9.89 15.35
CA ILE A 680 20.48 -9.76 13.90
C ILE A 680 20.76 -11.15 13.35
N ASN A 681 19.75 -11.75 12.74
CA ASN A 681 19.82 -13.08 12.16
C ASN A 681 20.18 -12.97 10.68
N ILE A 682 21.21 -13.71 10.27
CA ILE A 682 21.67 -13.79 8.89
C ILE A 682 21.56 -15.24 8.43
N ASN A 683 20.81 -15.47 7.33
CA ASN A 683 20.54 -16.81 6.81
C ASN A 683 20.00 -17.79 7.87
N GLY A 684 19.12 -17.27 8.75
CA GLY A 684 18.48 -18.04 9.80
C GLY A 684 19.33 -18.29 11.06
N ALA A 685 20.52 -17.71 11.16
CA ALA A 685 21.40 -17.82 12.34
C ALA A 685 21.61 -16.44 12.99
N THR A 686 21.52 -16.37 14.31
CA THR A 686 21.91 -15.16 15.06
C THR A 686 23.40 -14.90 14.89
N THR A 687 23.74 -13.84 14.16
CA THR A 687 25.12 -13.49 13.81
C THR A 687 25.64 -12.34 14.64
N TYR A 688 24.77 -11.34 14.87
CA TYR A 688 25.07 -10.16 15.68
C TYR A 688 23.94 -9.90 16.66
N THR A 689 24.25 -9.08 17.67
CA THR A 689 23.28 -8.56 18.63
C THR A 689 23.35 -7.03 18.66
N GLN A 690 22.22 -6.41 18.93
CA GLN A 690 22.12 -4.99 19.19
C GLN A 690 21.79 -4.77 20.66
N ASP A 691 22.71 -4.17 21.39
CA ASP A 691 22.45 -3.66 22.73
C ASP A 691 21.77 -2.29 22.61
N LEU A 692 20.44 -2.28 22.74
CA LEU A 692 19.63 -1.08 22.53
C LEU A 692 19.57 -0.24 23.80
N TRP A 693 20.65 0.46 24.08
CA TRP A 693 20.75 1.33 25.26
C TRP A 693 21.72 2.49 25.06
N GLU A 694 21.33 3.69 25.50
CA GLU A 694 22.13 4.89 25.44
C GLU A 694 22.17 5.59 26.81
N THR A 695 23.37 6.03 27.24
CA THR A 695 23.57 6.80 28.44
C THR A 695 23.49 8.30 28.14
N CYS A 696 22.50 8.98 28.70
CA CYS A 696 22.21 10.37 28.36
C CYS A 696 22.87 11.43 29.30
N SER A 697 23.63 11.01 30.30
CA SER A 697 24.36 11.93 31.16
C SER A 697 25.82 11.50 31.33
N PRO A 698 26.81 12.26 30.71
CA PRO A 698 26.60 13.48 29.94
C PRO A 698 25.83 13.21 28.62
N ASN A 699 25.12 14.22 28.08
CA ASN A 699 24.42 14.09 26.81
C ASN A 699 25.43 13.86 25.66
N PRO A 700 25.20 12.91 24.75
CA PRO A 700 26.13 12.57 23.66
C PRO A 700 26.50 13.75 22.76
N ALA A 701 25.54 14.60 22.42
CA ALA A 701 25.72 15.80 21.61
C ALA A 701 26.13 17.04 22.45
N GLY A 702 26.29 16.88 23.75
CA GLY A 702 26.55 18.01 24.63
C GLY A 702 25.35 18.93 24.89
N CYS A 703 24.16 18.52 24.49
CA CYS A 703 22.89 19.24 24.68
C CYS A 703 22.48 19.21 26.15
N GLN A 704 23.10 20.08 26.97
CA GLN A 704 22.85 20.16 28.42
C GLN A 704 23.20 21.53 28.98
N PRO A 705 22.47 22.03 30.00
CA PRO A 705 21.32 21.37 30.62
C PRO A 705 20.04 21.49 29.81
N GLN A 706 19.14 20.56 29.98
CA GLN A 706 17.78 20.60 29.48
C GLN A 706 16.79 20.55 30.64
N ASN A 707 15.53 20.85 30.39
CA ASN A 707 14.45 20.56 31.33
C ASN A 707 14.09 19.05 31.27
N GLY A 708 13.15 18.62 32.10
CA GLY A 708 12.61 17.25 32.02
C GLY A 708 13.58 16.14 32.44
N THR A 709 13.36 14.96 31.86
CA THR A 709 14.03 13.70 32.23
C THR A 709 15.22 13.35 31.34
N TRP A 710 15.87 14.35 30.74
CA TRP A 710 16.93 14.14 29.73
C TRP A 710 18.12 13.30 30.22
N THR A 711 18.36 13.25 31.54
CA THR A 711 19.48 12.50 32.14
C THR A 711 19.25 10.99 32.20
N TYR A 712 18.03 10.55 31.97
CA TYR A 712 17.71 9.11 32.05
C TYR A 712 18.21 8.39 30.83
N PRO A 713 18.91 7.26 30.99
CA PRO A 713 19.26 6.41 29.83
C PRO A 713 18.03 5.90 29.12
N ARG A 714 18.14 5.70 27.82
CA ARG A 714 17.02 5.31 26.96
C ARG A 714 17.41 4.27 25.91
N ALA A 715 16.40 3.68 25.29
CA ALA A 715 16.56 2.67 24.27
C ALA A 715 17.00 3.30 22.93
N GLY A 716 18.31 3.43 22.75
CA GLY A 716 18.96 3.82 21.50
C GLY A 716 18.96 5.31 21.15
N TRP A 717 18.62 6.20 22.09
CA TRP A 717 18.59 7.63 21.84
C TRP A 717 18.71 8.47 23.14
N CYS A 718 19.04 9.74 22.98
CA CYS A 718 18.96 10.72 24.05
C CYS A 718 18.29 12.02 23.55
N PRO A 719 17.52 12.73 24.40
CA PRO A 719 16.95 14.02 24.02
C PRO A 719 18.04 15.02 23.63
N GLY A 720 17.89 15.68 22.46
CA GLY A 720 18.87 16.63 21.96
C GLY A 720 20.10 15.98 21.31
N SER A 721 19.98 14.73 20.84
CA SER A 721 21.02 14.08 20.05
C SER A 721 20.44 13.19 18.95
N MET A 722 21.28 12.84 17.97
CA MET A 722 20.99 11.82 16.98
C MET A 722 20.79 10.46 17.66
N ALA A 723 19.83 9.69 17.17
CA ALA A 723 19.67 8.30 17.57
C ALA A 723 20.88 7.47 17.13
N MET A 724 21.24 6.49 17.91
CA MET A 724 22.39 5.61 17.64
C MET A 724 22.24 4.89 16.30
N VAL A 725 23.37 4.74 15.60
CA VAL A 725 23.49 4.00 14.35
C VAL A 725 24.39 2.79 14.55
N TRP A 726 23.83 1.59 14.38
CA TRP A 726 24.60 0.33 14.43
C TRP A 726 24.98 -0.14 13.05
N ASN A 727 26.21 -0.64 12.90
CA ASN A 727 26.72 -1.16 11.64
C ASN A 727 27.19 -2.61 11.81
N TYR A 728 26.71 -3.51 10.95
CA TYR A 728 27.01 -4.94 10.94
C TYR A 728 27.57 -5.33 9.59
N SER A 729 28.76 -5.95 9.54
CA SER A 729 29.38 -6.34 8.26
C SER A 729 28.59 -7.48 7.60
N LEU A 730 28.43 -7.37 6.28
CA LEU A 730 27.87 -8.42 5.42
C LEU A 730 28.94 -8.96 4.45
N ASP A 731 30.20 -8.57 4.58
CA ASP A 731 31.27 -8.91 3.64
C ASP A 731 31.42 -10.44 3.44
N ASP A 732 31.26 -11.21 4.50
CA ASP A 732 31.37 -12.68 4.46
C ASP A 732 30.29 -13.37 3.61
N TYR A 733 29.22 -12.64 3.27
CA TYR A 733 28.06 -13.16 2.53
C TYR A 733 28.05 -12.75 1.05
N LEU A 734 28.92 -11.85 0.64
CA LEU A 734 28.97 -11.33 -0.74
C LEU A 734 29.21 -12.45 -1.76
N ALA A 735 30.05 -13.42 -1.43
CA ALA A 735 30.33 -14.54 -2.31
C ALA A 735 29.10 -15.42 -2.63
N ASN A 736 28.04 -15.35 -1.81
CA ASN A 736 26.79 -16.09 -2.02
C ASN A 736 25.86 -15.40 -3.02
N GLY A 737 26.12 -14.12 -3.32
CA GLY A 737 25.29 -13.28 -4.19
C GLY A 737 23.97 -12.79 -3.56
N ASN A 738 23.58 -13.33 -2.41
CA ASN A 738 22.41 -12.87 -1.65
C ASN A 738 22.52 -13.22 -0.17
N VAL A 739 21.66 -12.62 0.63
CA VAL A 739 21.58 -12.84 2.07
C VAL A 739 20.13 -12.65 2.56
N ASP A 740 19.67 -13.55 3.44
CA ASP A 740 18.43 -13.38 4.17
C ASP A 740 18.71 -12.68 5.50
N LEU A 741 18.07 -11.54 5.73
CA LEU A 741 18.22 -10.73 6.93
C LEU A 741 16.93 -10.73 7.73
N LEU A 742 17.03 -10.92 9.05
CA LEU A 742 15.93 -10.77 10.00
C LEU A 742 16.42 -10.01 11.22
N TYR A 743 15.72 -8.95 11.58
CA TYR A 743 15.93 -8.24 12.84
C TYR A 743 14.88 -8.71 13.84
N GLU A 744 15.32 -9.57 14.76
CA GLU A 744 14.48 -10.17 15.79
C GLU A 744 14.59 -9.34 17.08
N PHE A 745 13.47 -8.83 17.55
CA PHE A 745 13.43 -8.11 18.82
C PHE A 745 13.77 -9.05 19.97
N ASP A 746 14.11 -8.47 21.14
CA ASP A 746 14.46 -9.24 22.32
C ASP A 746 13.43 -10.34 22.57
N PRO A 747 13.77 -11.62 22.30
CA PRO A 747 12.81 -12.71 22.38
C PRO A 747 12.40 -13.07 23.81
N THR A 748 13.03 -12.46 24.79
CA THR A 748 12.74 -12.68 26.21
C THR A 748 11.70 -11.69 26.75
N TYR A 749 11.44 -10.61 25.98
CA TYR A 749 10.49 -9.58 26.40
C TYR A 749 9.09 -9.86 25.85
N VAL A 750 8.10 -9.81 26.73
CA VAL A 750 6.66 -9.83 26.40
C VAL A 750 5.99 -8.72 27.19
N ASP A 751 5.29 -7.86 26.52
CA ASP A 751 4.50 -6.83 27.18
C ASP A 751 3.22 -7.42 27.76
N GLN A 752 3.19 -7.57 29.09
CA GLN A 752 2.03 -8.09 29.80
C GLN A 752 0.83 -7.13 29.80
N CYS A 753 1.05 -5.90 29.40
CA CYS A 753 0.02 -4.88 29.26
C CYS A 753 -0.51 -4.74 27.83
N HIS A 754 0.05 -5.49 26.87
CA HIS A 754 -0.42 -5.47 25.49
C HIS A 754 -1.82 -6.07 25.38
N PRO A 755 -2.72 -5.50 24.56
CA PRO A 755 -4.09 -6.01 24.38
C PRO A 755 -4.19 -7.48 23.96
N ASN A 756 -3.17 -8.01 23.27
CA ASN A 756 -3.07 -9.41 22.86
C ASN A 756 -2.56 -10.36 23.96
N TYR A 757 -2.20 -9.85 25.14
CA TYR A 757 -1.79 -10.70 26.24
C TYR A 757 -2.98 -11.55 26.73
N PRO A 758 -2.81 -12.85 27.03
CA PRO A 758 -3.92 -13.78 27.28
C PRO A 758 -4.92 -13.37 28.37
N ASP A 759 -4.44 -12.67 29.41
CA ASP A 759 -5.27 -12.23 30.53
C ASP A 759 -5.90 -10.84 30.31
N CYS A 760 -5.70 -10.23 29.15
CA CYS A 760 -6.31 -8.96 28.77
C CYS A 760 -7.68 -9.16 28.13
N VAL A 761 -8.55 -8.18 28.28
CA VAL A 761 -9.87 -8.22 27.66
C VAL A 761 -9.72 -7.84 26.18
N SER A 762 -10.20 -8.70 25.30
CA SER A 762 -10.19 -8.45 23.84
C SER A 762 -10.90 -7.14 23.50
N GLY A 763 -10.30 -6.38 22.59
CA GLY A 763 -10.86 -5.12 22.10
C GLY A 763 -10.64 -3.91 23.01
N GLN A 764 -9.81 -4.02 24.05
CA GLN A 764 -9.38 -2.87 24.86
C GLN A 764 -7.96 -2.47 24.49
N ASN A 765 -7.68 -1.16 24.52
CA ASN A 765 -6.32 -0.62 24.26
C ASN A 765 -5.34 -0.96 25.37
N SER A 766 -5.83 -1.29 26.55
CA SER A 766 -4.99 -1.63 27.66
C SER A 766 -5.55 -2.81 28.42
N CYS A 767 -4.66 -3.59 29.00
CA CYS A 767 -5.04 -4.66 29.90
C CYS A 767 -5.68 -4.07 31.16
N PRO A 768 -6.83 -4.61 31.65
CA PRO A 768 -7.52 -4.10 32.84
C PRO A 768 -6.67 -4.12 34.12
N ASN A 769 -5.60 -4.91 34.10
CA ASN A 769 -4.69 -5.04 35.25
C ASN A 769 -3.49 -4.10 35.15
N CYS A 770 -3.45 -3.24 34.16
CA CYS A 770 -2.38 -2.29 33.94
C CYS A 770 -2.86 -0.85 34.19
N ASP A 771 -2.02 -0.07 34.86
CA ASP A 771 -2.23 1.36 35.02
C ASP A 771 -1.54 2.10 33.86
N ASN A 772 -2.26 3.03 33.20
CA ASN A 772 -1.73 3.91 32.17
C ASN A 772 -0.88 3.18 31.11
N SER A 773 -1.33 2.01 30.64
CA SER A 773 -0.58 1.29 29.63
C SER A 773 -0.54 2.07 28.33
N SER A 774 0.65 2.23 27.78
CA SER A 774 0.87 2.66 26.42
C SER A 774 1.52 1.50 25.65
N ASN A 775 1.17 1.34 24.38
CA ASN A 775 1.76 0.29 23.56
C ASN A 775 3.23 0.63 23.28
N PRO A 776 4.19 -0.17 23.79
CA PRO A 776 5.60 0.03 23.48
C PRO A 776 5.87 -0.18 21.99
N ILE A 777 6.61 0.74 21.38
CA ILE A 777 7.00 0.63 19.97
C ILE A 777 8.49 0.84 19.80
N LEU A 778 9.06 0.15 18.84
CA LEU A 778 10.38 0.41 18.29
C LEU A 778 10.23 1.03 16.90
N LYS A 779 10.76 2.24 16.73
CA LYS A 779 10.89 2.84 15.41
C LYS A 779 12.19 2.35 14.80
N VAL A 780 12.12 1.67 13.67
CA VAL A 780 13.27 1.06 12.99
C VAL A 780 13.44 1.67 11.61
N SER A 781 14.67 2.02 11.28
CA SER A 781 15.15 2.27 9.92
C SER A 781 16.37 1.42 9.70
N ALA A 782 16.36 0.59 8.68
CA ALA A 782 17.50 -0.25 8.35
C ALA A 782 17.75 -0.26 6.85
N LYS A 783 19.02 -0.13 6.50
CA LYS A 783 19.47 -0.09 5.13
C LYS A 783 20.70 -0.97 4.93
N VAL A 784 20.80 -1.58 3.76
CA VAL A 784 22.02 -2.21 3.30
C VAL A 784 22.80 -1.18 2.52
N VAL A 785 24.06 -0.98 2.92
CA VAL A 785 25.01 -0.09 2.26
C VAL A 785 26.04 -0.95 1.55
N THR A 786 26.19 -0.77 0.26
CA THR A 786 27.14 -1.52 -0.58
C THR A 786 28.18 -0.59 -1.18
N TYR A 787 29.38 -1.10 -1.40
CA TYR A 787 30.52 -0.34 -1.89
C TYR A 787 31.22 -1.08 -3.01
N SER A 788 31.62 -0.36 -4.07
CA SER A 788 32.30 -0.94 -5.22
C SER A 788 33.21 0.04 -5.93
N HIS A 789 34.18 -0.48 -6.70
CA HIS A 789 34.99 0.29 -7.62
C HIS A 789 34.33 0.43 -8.99
N TYR A 790 33.34 -0.38 -9.29
CA TYR A 790 32.59 -0.38 -10.54
C TYR A 790 31.11 -0.29 -10.27
N THR A 791 30.34 0.17 -11.23
CA THR A 791 28.88 0.20 -11.17
C THR A 791 28.27 -0.66 -12.26
N ASP A 792 27.41 -1.61 -11.90
CA ASP A 792 26.68 -2.44 -12.86
C ASP A 792 25.58 -1.71 -13.60
N ILE A 793 25.28 -0.47 -13.21
CA ILE A 793 24.32 0.40 -13.95
C ILE A 793 24.71 0.52 -15.42
N LEU A 794 26.01 0.33 -15.73
CA LEU A 794 26.49 0.35 -17.12
C LEU A 794 26.24 -0.95 -17.90
N THR A 795 25.90 -2.05 -17.25
CA THR A 795 25.84 -3.36 -17.89
C THR A 795 24.43 -3.83 -18.23
N ASP A 796 23.41 -3.19 -17.67
CA ASP A 796 22.01 -3.53 -17.91
C ASP A 796 21.28 -2.62 -18.92
N VAL A 797 21.95 -1.66 -19.51
CA VAL A 797 21.44 -0.99 -20.71
C VAL A 797 21.55 -2.02 -21.86
N PRO A 798 20.44 -2.51 -22.42
CA PRO A 798 20.54 -3.21 -23.68
C PRO A 798 21.16 -2.19 -24.67
N GLU A 799 22.42 -2.40 -25.07
CA GLU A 799 22.87 -1.78 -26.30
C GLU A 799 21.78 -2.07 -27.32
N LEU A 800 21.12 -1.04 -27.81
CA LEU A 800 20.23 -1.21 -28.97
C LEU A 800 21.05 -1.99 -29.99
N PRO A 801 20.47 -3.04 -30.55
CA PRO A 801 21.21 -3.88 -31.47
C PRO A 801 21.81 -2.96 -32.51
N ASP A 802 23.13 -2.95 -32.59
CA ASP A 802 23.85 -2.40 -33.73
C ASP A 802 23.17 -3.06 -34.93
N VAL A 803 22.42 -2.28 -35.71
CA VAL A 803 21.66 -2.77 -36.88
C VAL A 803 22.56 -3.45 -37.88
N ASP A 804 23.88 -3.18 -37.80
CA ASP A 804 24.93 -3.76 -38.66
C ASP A 804 25.72 -4.90 -38.00
N ALA A 805 25.39 -5.28 -36.71
CA ALA A 805 26.12 -6.38 -36.07
C ALA A 805 25.76 -7.71 -36.73
N GLU A 806 26.78 -8.46 -37.11
CA GLU A 806 26.61 -9.84 -37.63
C GLU A 806 25.85 -10.70 -36.61
N PRO A 807 24.85 -11.48 -37.06
CA PRO A 807 24.08 -12.32 -36.17
C PRO A 807 24.98 -13.40 -35.56
N PHE A 808 24.97 -13.54 -34.25
CA PHE A 808 25.57 -14.66 -33.56
C PHE A 808 24.51 -15.71 -33.17
N HIS A 809 24.93 -16.93 -32.96
CA HIS A 809 24.05 -18.05 -32.63
C HIS A 809 24.17 -18.44 -31.16
N VAL A 810 23.03 -18.79 -30.59
CA VAL A 810 22.96 -19.30 -29.22
C VAL A 810 22.15 -20.58 -29.19
N THR A 811 22.74 -21.63 -28.61
CA THR A 811 22.06 -22.88 -28.32
C THR A 811 22.04 -23.13 -26.81
N ILE A 812 20.91 -23.64 -26.31
CA ILE A 812 20.70 -23.99 -24.92
C ILE A 812 20.22 -25.41 -24.86
N THR A 813 20.97 -26.24 -24.19
CA THR A 813 20.68 -27.70 -24.13
C THR A 813 20.97 -28.26 -22.73
N PRO A 814 20.15 -29.21 -22.22
CA PRO A 814 18.86 -29.64 -22.79
C PRO A 814 17.73 -28.63 -22.55
N ASN A 815 16.64 -28.71 -23.31
CA ASN A 815 15.39 -28.01 -23.05
C ASN A 815 14.24 -29.02 -23.34
N PRO A 816 13.48 -29.46 -22.34
CA PRO A 816 13.46 -29.03 -20.93
C PRO A 816 14.76 -29.33 -20.16
N VAL A 817 15.09 -28.42 -19.24
CA VAL A 817 16.27 -28.45 -18.39
C VAL A 817 16.00 -29.26 -17.12
N LYS A 818 16.91 -30.14 -16.72
CA LYS A 818 16.89 -30.83 -15.43
C LYS A 818 18.20 -30.56 -14.69
N GLY A 819 18.13 -29.73 -13.67
CA GLY A 819 19.26 -29.38 -12.80
C GLY A 819 20.37 -28.58 -13.48
N GLN A 820 20.75 -28.89 -14.72
CA GLN A 820 21.84 -28.18 -15.41
C GLN A 820 21.50 -27.92 -16.88
N MET A 821 21.94 -26.78 -17.41
CA MET A 821 21.87 -26.43 -18.82
C MET A 821 23.23 -25.98 -19.34
N THR A 822 23.52 -26.26 -20.61
CA THR A 822 24.69 -25.75 -21.31
C THR A 822 24.25 -24.69 -22.31
N ILE A 823 24.84 -23.51 -22.20
CA ILE A 823 24.65 -22.40 -23.16
C ILE A 823 25.92 -22.33 -24.00
N THR A 824 25.75 -22.37 -25.30
CA THR A 824 26.84 -22.24 -26.26
C THR A 824 26.57 -21.05 -27.17
N THR A 825 27.57 -20.21 -27.37
CA THR A 825 27.48 -19.02 -28.26
C THR A 825 28.75 -18.94 -29.11
N ASP A 826 28.56 -18.55 -30.36
CA ASP A 826 29.64 -18.21 -31.32
C ASP A 826 30.01 -16.73 -31.32
N TYR A 827 29.59 -15.94 -30.31
CA TYR A 827 29.92 -14.54 -30.16
C TYR A 827 31.44 -14.34 -30.03
N GLU A 828 32.06 -13.79 -31.07
CA GLU A 828 33.54 -13.71 -31.20
C GLU A 828 34.15 -12.45 -30.54
N LYS A 829 33.35 -11.36 -30.35
CA LYS A 829 33.87 -10.09 -29.85
C LYS A 829 34.11 -10.04 -28.32
N GLY A 830 33.89 -11.15 -27.58
CA GLY A 830 34.13 -11.13 -26.15
C GLY A 830 33.34 -12.20 -25.36
N LYS A 831 32.88 -11.85 -24.18
CA LYS A 831 31.94 -12.63 -23.39
C LYS A 831 30.51 -12.13 -23.67
N ALA A 832 29.56 -13.01 -23.89
CA ALA A 832 28.15 -12.67 -23.90
C ALA A 832 27.61 -12.67 -22.46
N SER A 833 26.87 -11.66 -22.08
CA SER A 833 26.15 -11.64 -20.80
C SER A 833 24.85 -12.41 -20.92
N ILE A 834 24.52 -13.19 -19.89
CA ILE A 834 23.33 -14.05 -19.84
C ILE A 834 22.48 -13.64 -18.67
N LEU A 835 21.20 -13.36 -18.93
CA LEU A 835 20.19 -13.15 -17.91
C LEU A 835 19.14 -14.25 -17.99
N LEU A 836 18.87 -14.89 -16.88
CA LEU A 836 17.78 -15.86 -16.74
C LEU A 836 16.63 -15.18 -16.00
N ILE A 837 15.47 -15.12 -16.64
CA ILE A 837 14.30 -14.37 -16.20
C ILE A 837 13.13 -15.34 -16.03
N ASN A 838 12.38 -15.24 -14.94
CA ASN A 838 11.19 -16.06 -14.73
C ASN A 838 10.00 -15.57 -15.57
N SER A 839 8.86 -16.26 -15.50
CA SER A 839 7.64 -15.92 -16.24
C SER A 839 6.99 -14.58 -15.81
N GLN A 840 7.44 -13.99 -14.69
CA GLN A 840 6.97 -12.70 -14.16
C GLN A 840 7.93 -11.55 -14.52
N GLY A 841 8.95 -11.82 -15.37
CA GLY A 841 9.94 -10.81 -15.78
C GLY A 841 11.06 -10.55 -14.78
N VAL A 842 11.11 -11.31 -13.66
CA VAL A 842 12.13 -11.13 -12.62
C VAL A 842 13.41 -11.89 -13.01
N LYS A 843 14.55 -11.20 -12.97
CA LYS A 843 15.90 -11.80 -13.13
C LYS A 843 16.15 -12.75 -11.95
N VAL A 844 16.41 -14.02 -12.26
CA VAL A 844 16.68 -15.05 -11.25
C VAL A 844 18.14 -15.50 -11.24
N LYS A 845 18.89 -15.34 -12.35
CA LYS A 845 20.34 -15.55 -12.44
C LYS A 845 20.96 -14.69 -13.53
N GLY A 846 22.24 -14.30 -13.30
CA GLY A 846 23.06 -13.60 -14.30
C GLY A 846 24.47 -14.17 -14.32
N PHE A 847 25.08 -14.31 -15.51
CA PHE A 847 26.45 -14.80 -15.69
C PHE A 847 26.97 -14.46 -17.10
N SER A 848 28.26 -14.64 -17.33
CA SER A 848 28.86 -14.39 -18.64
C SER A 848 29.36 -15.68 -19.27
N VAL A 849 29.17 -15.82 -20.59
CA VAL A 849 29.57 -16.99 -21.39
C VAL A 849 30.55 -16.57 -22.49
N LYS A 850 31.64 -17.33 -22.64
CA LYS A 850 32.52 -17.28 -23.80
C LYS A 850 32.61 -18.68 -24.38
N GLY A 851 32.11 -18.87 -25.60
CA GLY A 851 31.99 -20.17 -26.23
C GLY A 851 30.89 -21.00 -25.57
N SER A 852 31.22 -21.95 -24.70
CA SER A 852 30.25 -22.84 -24.06
C SER A 852 30.44 -22.88 -22.54
N THR A 853 29.30 -22.77 -21.80
CA THR A 853 29.31 -22.82 -20.32
C THR A 853 28.11 -23.61 -19.82
N THR A 854 28.35 -24.49 -18.84
CA THR A 854 27.28 -25.24 -18.16
C THR A 854 26.91 -24.55 -16.85
N ILE A 855 25.61 -24.42 -16.60
CA ILE A 855 25.01 -23.65 -15.51
C ILE A 855 24.11 -24.56 -14.70
N ASP A 856 24.26 -24.49 -13.40
CA ASP A 856 23.37 -25.16 -12.46
C ASP A 856 22.12 -24.30 -12.24
N VAL A 857 20.95 -24.91 -12.44
CA VAL A 857 19.63 -24.33 -12.22
C VAL A 857 18.76 -25.26 -11.36
N SER A 858 19.38 -26.17 -10.63
CA SER A 858 18.70 -27.13 -9.75
C SER A 858 17.98 -26.47 -8.58
N ASP A 859 18.38 -25.26 -8.22
CA ASP A 859 17.80 -24.41 -7.19
C ASP A 859 16.56 -23.61 -7.66
N LEU A 860 16.28 -23.60 -8.96
CA LEU A 860 15.15 -22.86 -9.50
C LEU A 860 13.88 -23.72 -9.53
N PRO A 861 12.71 -23.17 -9.20
CA PRO A 861 11.43 -23.88 -9.32
C PRO A 861 11.16 -24.40 -10.73
N SER A 862 10.46 -25.52 -10.84
CA SER A 862 9.95 -25.98 -12.13
C SER A 862 9.02 -24.95 -12.76
N GLY A 863 9.26 -24.59 -14.02
CA GLY A 863 8.50 -23.55 -14.68
C GLY A 863 9.12 -23.10 -16.00
N MET A 864 8.49 -22.05 -16.56
CA MET A 864 8.96 -21.40 -17.78
C MET A 864 9.90 -20.26 -17.44
N TYR A 865 11.00 -20.15 -18.17
CA TYR A 865 12.00 -19.10 -18.02
C TYR A 865 12.41 -18.58 -19.39
N PHE A 866 12.92 -17.36 -19.40
CA PHE A 866 13.51 -16.74 -20.57
C PHE A 866 15.00 -16.51 -20.34
N VAL A 867 15.83 -16.88 -21.29
CA VAL A 867 17.27 -16.63 -21.30
C VAL A 867 17.54 -15.52 -22.30
N HIS A 868 17.93 -14.36 -21.79
CA HIS A 868 18.44 -13.27 -22.61
C HIS A 868 19.95 -13.43 -22.76
N VAL A 869 20.43 -13.52 -23.97
CA VAL A 869 21.87 -13.56 -24.30
C VAL A 869 22.25 -12.25 -24.95
N ILE A 870 23.06 -11.49 -24.27
CA ILE A 870 23.46 -10.14 -24.65
C ILE A 870 24.91 -10.16 -25.15
N GLY A 871 25.06 -9.91 -26.46
CA GLY A 871 26.36 -9.81 -27.10
C GLY A 871 26.18 -9.06 -28.39
N GLY A 872 26.51 -7.91 -28.67
CA GLY A 872 26.25 -7.14 -29.90
C GLY A 872 24.76 -7.05 -30.32
N LYS A 873 23.96 -8.03 -29.97
CA LYS A 873 22.47 -8.07 -30.06
C LYS A 873 21.92 -8.85 -28.89
N VAL A 874 20.68 -8.62 -28.53
CA VAL A 874 19.97 -9.41 -27.52
C VAL A 874 19.22 -10.55 -28.20
N LEU A 875 19.53 -11.77 -27.80
CA LEU A 875 18.81 -12.96 -28.25
C LEU A 875 18.04 -13.57 -27.08
N THR A 876 16.73 -13.67 -27.20
CA THR A 876 15.86 -14.30 -26.20
C THR A 876 15.58 -15.76 -26.57
N ARG A 877 15.73 -16.66 -25.62
CA ARG A 877 15.38 -18.08 -25.76
C ARG A 877 14.50 -18.52 -24.60
N LYS A 878 13.42 -19.19 -24.94
CA LYS A 878 12.51 -19.78 -23.95
C LYS A 878 13.03 -21.15 -23.53
N ILE A 879 13.09 -21.40 -22.24
CA ILE A 879 13.41 -22.71 -21.68
C ILE A 879 12.33 -23.16 -20.70
N VAL A 880 12.28 -24.46 -20.43
CA VAL A 880 11.43 -25.05 -19.40
C VAL A 880 12.32 -25.77 -18.41
N ILE A 881 12.26 -25.38 -17.13
CA ILE A 881 12.97 -26.08 -16.04
C ILE A 881 12.02 -27.11 -15.44
N GLN A 882 12.48 -28.32 -15.24
CA GLN A 882 11.77 -29.47 -14.68
C GLN A 882 12.59 -30.10 -13.57
N ASN A 883 12.79 -29.39 -12.45
CA ASN A 883 13.50 -29.90 -11.27
C ASN A 883 12.58 -30.71 -10.37
#